data_ece0a4815d9fb846a161c90ea7136d95
#
_entry.id   ece0a4815d9fb846a161c90ea7136d95
#
_cell.length_a   1.000
_cell.length_b   1.000
_cell.length_c   1.000
_cell.angle_alpha   90.00
_cell.angle_beta   90.00
_cell.angle_gamma   90.00
#
_symmetry.space_group_name_H-M   'P 1'
#
loop_
_entity.id
_entity.type
_entity.pdbx_description
1 polymer ?
#
loop_
_entity_poly.entity_id
_entity_poly.type
_entity_poly.pdbx_seq_one_letter_code
_entity_poly.pdbx_strand_id
1 'polypeptide(L)'
;WVVDGVIMEDAVEVSADQLSSGDAETLISSAIAGLNADDIESFQILKDGSATSIYGARAMAGVIVVTTKKGKAGVSRISYTGEFTTRLVPSYNDFNIMNSQDQMGVYKEMQQKGWLNFAETSRTAESGVYGKMYQLINTYDPTTGQYALLNTDEAKNAYLREAEMRNTDWFDTLFSPSLSQNHSVSLSSGTEKSSFYASLSAMHDPGWYKQSGVDRYTANLNMNHNILKNLSINLISSASYRKQKAPGTLGQDIDLVNGQVKREFDINPYSYALNTSRTLDPNTYYTSNYADFNILNELDNNYMELNIADLKFQGELKWKPITGLELSALGAVKYQSTSQEHNIKDQSNQASAYRAGLDDKTIMDRNPFLYKNPDNPYALPISILPEGGIYQRRDYKMLGYDFRATASWNHVFNDIHITNFFAGTEINSTDRSKNYYQGWGMQYSMGEIPYYVYEFFKKGIEDGNNYYSLSQTRSRSAAFFANATYSYKGRYTVNGTARYEGTNRMGKSRSARWLPTWNVSGAWNAHEEKFFSNLTSVLSHFTLKASYSLTADRGPADVTNSQAIITSYSPYRPFTSIQESGLYIKELENSELTYEKKHELNIGADMGFLNNRINLAVDWYKRNNYDLIGIVNTQGAGGQILKYANIASMKSHGIEFTLSTKNIKTKDFNWNTDFIFSNAKNEVTDLKQNANVMELISGNGFAKQGYPVRGLFSIPFVGLDKDGIPVIINEKGEATSTDINFQERQNTGFLKYEGPTDPTITGSLGNMFSYKGFRLNLFITYSFGNVIRLNPVFKAYYSDLTAMTREFKNRWTLPGDEAKTNVPAILSKRMYDSNEDLKYAYNAYNYSTERIAKGDFIRLKEISLAYDFPKAWINPLKLTDLSLKVQATNLFLIYADDKLNGQDPEFFNAGGVASPVPRQFTITLRLGL
;
A
#
# COMPACT_ATOMS: atom_id res chain seq x y z
N TRP A 1 -2.52 12.36 9.60
CA TRP A 1 -3.75 12.24 10.38
C TRP A 1 -3.66 13.06 11.65
N VAL A 2 -4.75 13.76 11.98
CA VAL A 2 -4.94 14.48 13.24
C VAL A 2 -6.21 13.95 13.90
N VAL A 3 -6.10 13.38 15.10
CA VAL A 3 -7.25 12.80 15.82
C VAL A 3 -7.46 13.58 17.11
N ASP A 4 -8.59 14.27 17.21
CA ASP A 4 -8.94 15.15 18.36
C ASP A 4 -7.84 16.16 18.69
N GLY A 5 -7.22 16.75 17.67
CA GLY A 5 -6.18 17.75 17.79
C GLY A 5 -4.76 17.20 18.01
N VAL A 6 -4.57 15.88 18.11
CA VAL A 6 -3.25 15.24 18.23
C VAL A 6 -2.82 14.67 16.90
N ILE A 7 -1.58 14.94 16.49
CA ILE A 7 -1.00 14.37 15.27
C ILE A 7 -0.67 12.92 15.55
N MET A 8 -1.20 12.04 14.69
CA MET A 8 -0.93 10.61 14.76
C MET A 8 0.29 10.27 13.90
N GLU A 9 1.18 9.47 14.45
CA GLU A 9 2.37 8.96 13.78
C GLU A 9 2.36 7.43 13.82
N ASP A 10 2.83 6.80 12.75
CA ASP A 10 2.92 5.35 12.67
C ASP A 10 4.12 4.84 13.48
N ALA A 11 3.99 3.66 14.09
CA ALA A 11 5.10 3.01 14.78
C ALA A 11 6.15 2.51 13.78
N VAL A 12 5.68 2.12 12.60
CA VAL A 12 6.51 1.69 11.47
C VAL A 12 6.27 2.64 10.32
N GLU A 13 7.33 3.27 9.86
CA GLU A 13 7.29 4.13 8.70
C GLU A 13 7.48 3.27 7.45
N VAL A 14 6.44 3.15 6.62
CA VAL A 14 6.40 2.30 5.44
C VAL A 14 6.62 3.15 4.19
N SER A 15 7.51 2.71 3.30
CA SER A 15 7.77 3.39 2.03
C SER A 15 6.65 3.14 1.01
N ALA A 16 6.58 3.96 -0.04
CA ALA A 16 5.64 3.75 -1.14
C ALA A 16 5.88 2.42 -1.87
N ASP A 17 7.13 1.99 -1.99
CA ASP A 17 7.49 0.71 -2.61
C ASP A 17 7.02 -0.47 -1.74
N GLN A 18 7.18 -0.40 -0.42
CA GLN A 18 6.64 -1.40 0.50
C GLN A 18 5.12 -1.48 0.44
N LEU A 19 4.41 -0.35 0.34
CA LEU A 19 2.96 -0.34 0.17
C LEU A 19 2.51 -1.01 -1.13
N SER A 20 3.27 -0.85 -2.20
CA SER A 20 2.95 -1.45 -3.51
C SER A 20 3.39 -2.90 -3.63
N SER A 21 4.44 -3.32 -2.92
CA SER A 21 4.97 -4.69 -2.97
C SER A 21 4.21 -5.69 -2.10
N GLY A 22 3.35 -5.24 -1.17
CA GLY A 22 2.69 -6.09 -0.20
C GLY A 22 3.63 -6.60 0.89
N ASP A 23 4.66 -5.82 1.22
CA ASP A 23 5.60 -6.10 2.30
C ASP A 23 4.86 -6.40 3.60
N ALA A 24 5.40 -7.35 4.37
CA ALA A 24 4.84 -7.77 5.65
C ALA A 24 4.72 -6.63 6.68
N GLU A 25 5.54 -5.59 6.58
CA GLU A 25 5.43 -4.40 7.42
C GLU A 25 4.14 -3.61 7.18
N THR A 26 3.53 -3.71 6.00
CA THR A 26 2.23 -3.10 5.70
C THR A 26 1.08 -3.67 6.53
N LEU A 27 1.22 -4.89 7.03
CA LEU A 27 0.24 -5.53 7.92
C LEU A 27 0.18 -4.85 9.29
N ILE A 28 1.23 -4.15 9.70
CA ILE A 28 1.28 -3.42 10.98
C ILE A 28 0.31 -2.25 10.98
N SER A 29 0.03 -1.71 9.83
CA SER A 29 -1.00 -0.71 9.56
C SER A 29 -0.77 0.68 10.17
N SER A 30 -1.60 1.61 9.73
CA SER A 30 -1.66 3.01 10.09
C SER A 30 -2.06 3.22 11.56
N ALA A 31 -1.57 4.29 12.17
CA ALA A 31 -1.89 4.75 13.52
C ALA A 31 -3.40 4.98 13.79
N ILE A 32 -4.22 5.02 12.75
CA ILE A 32 -5.68 5.15 12.89
C ILE A 32 -6.42 3.81 12.79
N ALA A 33 -5.75 2.72 12.48
CA ALA A 33 -6.41 1.41 12.33
C ALA A 33 -7.02 0.88 13.64
N GLY A 34 -6.60 1.42 14.78
CA GLY A 34 -7.19 1.18 16.10
C GLY A 34 -8.50 1.93 16.36
N LEU A 35 -8.90 2.89 15.51
CA LEU A 35 -10.15 3.62 15.69
C LEU A 35 -11.35 2.78 15.21
N ASN A 36 -12.41 2.78 16.01
CA ASN A 36 -13.69 2.25 15.57
C ASN A 36 -14.44 3.32 14.76
N ALA A 37 -14.95 2.97 13.60
CA ALA A 37 -15.69 3.88 12.72
C ALA A 37 -16.93 4.49 13.40
N ASP A 38 -17.59 3.73 14.29
CA ASP A 38 -18.75 4.20 15.04
C ASP A 38 -18.44 5.30 16.06
N ASP A 39 -17.17 5.47 16.46
CA ASP A 39 -16.75 6.50 17.38
C ASP A 39 -16.42 7.82 16.70
N ILE A 40 -16.40 7.85 15.38
CA ILE A 40 -16.07 9.04 14.59
C ILE A 40 -17.32 9.90 14.43
N GLU A 41 -17.18 11.19 14.75
CA GLU A 41 -18.22 12.20 14.51
C GLU A 41 -18.08 12.83 13.13
N SER A 42 -16.84 13.18 12.74
CA SER A 42 -16.57 13.82 11.45
C SER A 42 -15.16 13.61 10.93
N PHE A 43 -15.04 13.71 9.61
CA PHE A 43 -13.77 13.83 8.88
C PHE A 43 -13.71 15.17 8.18
N GLN A 44 -12.56 15.81 8.22
CA GLN A 44 -12.25 17.01 7.44
C GLN A 44 -10.97 16.77 6.66
N ILE A 45 -11.01 16.94 5.34
CA ILE A 45 -9.84 16.82 4.47
C ILE A 45 -9.38 18.20 4.09
N LEU A 46 -8.21 18.60 4.59
CA LEU A 46 -7.55 19.86 4.32
C LEU A 46 -6.53 19.66 3.23
N LYS A 47 -6.75 20.24 2.06
CA LYS A 47 -5.98 19.96 0.83
C LYS A 47 -5.16 21.14 0.30
N ASP A 48 -5.42 22.33 0.74
CA ASP A 48 -4.70 23.54 0.31
C ASP A 48 -3.83 24.14 1.44
N GLY A 49 -2.89 25.01 1.05
CA GLY A 49 -1.97 25.65 1.99
C GLY A 49 -2.64 26.56 3.00
N SER A 50 -3.82 27.11 2.70
CA SER A 50 -4.57 27.96 3.64
C SER A 50 -5.07 27.17 4.83
N ALA A 51 -5.50 25.94 4.60
CA ALA A 51 -6.01 25.04 5.62
C ALA A 51 -4.91 24.24 6.33
N THR A 52 -3.81 23.91 5.62
CA THR A 52 -2.76 22.99 6.13
C THR A 52 -1.58 23.68 6.80
N SER A 53 -1.35 24.99 6.54
CA SER A 53 -0.16 25.70 7.02
C SER A 53 0.03 25.69 8.54
N ILE A 54 -1.06 25.59 9.32
CA ILE A 54 -1.00 25.50 10.78
C ILE A 54 -0.41 24.18 11.29
N TYR A 55 -0.44 23.11 10.48
CA TYR A 55 0.08 21.79 10.84
C TYR A 55 1.56 21.60 10.47
N GLY A 56 2.15 22.60 9.78
CA GLY A 56 3.59 22.70 9.52
C GLY A 56 4.14 21.71 8.51
N ALA A 57 5.40 21.33 8.71
CA ALA A 57 6.18 20.50 7.78
C ALA A 57 5.81 19.00 7.78
N ARG A 58 4.55 18.69 7.95
CA ARG A 58 3.94 17.36 7.82
C ARG A 58 2.65 17.42 6.99
N ALA A 59 2.34 18.60 6.48
CA ALA A 59 1.04 18.90 5.89
C ALA A 59 1.12 19.33 4.41
N MET A 60 2.29 19.20 3.77
CA MET A 60 2.49 19.61 2.37
C MET A 60 1.56 18.87 1.41
N ALA A 61 1.30 17.59 1.66
CA ALA A 61 0.41 16.76 0.85
C ALA A 61 -1.07 16.84 1.26
N GLY A 62 -1.38 17.43 2.41
CA GLY A 62 -2.72 17.56 2.99
C GLY A 62 -2.82 17.04 4.42
N VAL A 63 -3.97 17.28 5.07
CA VAL A 63 -4.26 16.82 6.44
C VAL A 63 -5.66 16.23 6.50
N ILE A 64 -5.79 15.08 7.14
CA ILE A 64 -7.08 14.49 7.46
C ILE A 64 -7.32 14.66 8.96
N VAL A 65 -8.32 15.47 9.31
CA VAL A 65 -8.71 15.71 10.70
C VAL A 65 -9.90 14.83 11.05
N VAL A 66 -9.72 14.03 12.09
CA VAL A 66 -10.76 13.15 12.64
C VAL A 66 -11.20 13.69 13.98
N THR A 67 -12.50 13.87 14.16
CA THR A 67 -13.10 14.23 15.44
C THR A 67 -13.92 13.06 15.95
N THR A 68 -13.69 12.67 17.21
CA THR A 68 -14.44 11.61 17.85
C THR A 68 -15.70 12.13 18.53
N LYS A 69 -16.69 11.25 18.71
CA LYS A 69 -17.96 11.56 19.37
C LYS A 69 -17.76 12.03 20.82
N LYS A 70 -18.58 12.97 21.23
CA LYS A 70 -18.60 13.57 22.58
C LYS A 70 -19.93 13.34 23.26
N GLY A 71 -19.93 13.32 24.57
CA GLY A 71 -21.16 13.34 25.37
C GLY A 71 -21.94 14.64 25.16
N LYS A 72 -23.25 14.57 25.15
CA LYS A 72 -24.16 15.72 25.03
C LYS A 72 -24.92 15.95 26.33
N ALA A 73 -25.02 17.20 26.76
CA ALA A 73 -25.79 17.56 27.95
C ALA A 73 -27.29 17.28 27.75
N GLY A 74 -27.97 16.81 28.81
CA GLY A 74 -29.41 16.53 28.80
C GLY A 74 -29.82 15.23 28.06
N VAL A 75 -28.85 14.44 27.56
CA VAL A 75 -29.10 13.19 26.85
C VAL A 75 -28.40 12.05 27.58
N SER A 76 -29.14 10.97 27.87
CA SER A 76 -28.54 9.70 28.27
C SER A 76 -29.00 8.66 27.27
N ARG A 77 -28.06 8.05 26.54
CA ARG A 77 -28.38 7.13 25.46
C ARG A 77 -27.36 6.02 25.39
N ILE A 78 -27.82 4.80 25.30
CA ILE A 78 -27.04 3.64 24.96
C ILE A 78 -27.32 3.34 23.49
N SER A 79 -26.28 3.10 22.72
CA SER A 79 -26.41 2.71 21.30
C SER A 79 -25.62 1.43 21.04
N TYR A 80 -26.21 0.57 20.24
CA TYR A 80 -25.56 -0.64 19.74
C TYR A 80 -25.53 -0.58 18.21
N THR A 81 -24.38 -0.93 17.64
CA THR A 81 -24.19 -1.15 16.18
C THR A 81 -23.63 -2.55 15.98
N GLY A 82 -24.32 -3.34 15.17
CA GLY A 82 -23.83 -4.64 14.68
C GLY A 82 -23.62 -4.59 13.17
N GLU A 83 -22.43 -4.92 12.70
CA GLU A 83 -22.12 -5.01 11.28
C GLU A 83 -21.72 -6.44 10.93
N PHE A 84 -22.31 -6.96 9.87
CA PHE A 84 -22.09 -8.31 9.37
C PHE A 84 -21.70 -8.22 7.90
N THR A 85 -20.47 -8.58 7.59
CA THR A 85 -19.91 -8.46 6.23
C THR A 85 -19.51 -9.81 5.69
N THR A 86 -19.98 -10.14 4.49
CA THR A 86 -19.49 -11.30 3.73
C THR A 86 -18.82 -10.85 2.43
N ARG A 87 -17.80 -11.60 2.01
CA ARG A 87 -16.99 -11.32 0.81
C ARG A 87 -17.22 -12.41 -0.22
N LEU A 88 -17.36 -12.03 -1.49
CA LEU A 88 -17.45 -12.99 -2.57
C LEU A 88 -16.06 -13.53 -2.93
N VAL A 89 -15.99 -14.82 -3.22
CA VAL A 89 -14.78 -15.46 -3.74
C VAL A 89 -14.53 -14.96 -5.16
N PRO A 90 -13.27 -14.64 -5.56
CA PRO A 90 -12.94 -14.32 -6.93
C PRO A 90 -13.23 -15.48 -7.88
N SER A 91 -13.47 -15.21 -9.15
CA SER A 91 -13.76 -16.24 -10.16
C SER A 91 -12.82 -16.14 -11.33
N TYR A 92 -12.36 -17.26 -11.87
CA TYR A 92 -11.58 -17.31 -13.11
C TYR A 92 -12.32 -16.77 -14.33
N ASN A 93 -13.64 -16.58 -14.25
CA ASN A 93 -14.40 -15.90 -15.29
C ASN A 93 -14.05 -14.42 -15.41
N ASP A 94 -13.55 -13.83 -14.34
CA ASP A 94 -13.15 -12.42 -14.30
C ASP A 94 -11.74 -12.22 -14.87
N PHE A 95 -10.95 -13.29 -15.11
CA PHE A 95 -9.54 -13.21 -15.50
C PHE A 95 -9.27 -13.85 -16.86
N ASN A 96 -8.35 -13.25 -17.61
CA ASN A 96 -7.93 -13.76 -18.93
C ASN A 96 -6.81 -14.83 -18.80
N ILE A 97 -7.07 -15.89 -18.02
CA ILE A 97 -6.14 -16.98 -17.75
C ILE A 97 -6.59 -18.25 -18.53
N MET A 98 -5.64 -19.00 -19.06
CA MET A 98 -5.90 -20.26 -19.74
C MET A 98 -6.52 -21.30 -18.79
N ASN A 99 -7.43 -22.12 -19.31
CA ASN A 99 -7.89 -23.32 -18.64
C ASN A 99 -6.84 -24.44 -18.76
N SER A 100 -7.06 -25.56 -18.07
CA SER A 100 -6.11 -26.67 -18.06
C SER A 100 -5.91 -27.30 -19.44
N GLN A 101 -6.96 -27.41 -20.26
CA GLN A 101 -6.88 -27.97 -21.60
C GLN A 101 -5.99 -27.14 -22.52
N ASP A 102 -6.21 -25.84 -22.56
CA ASP A 102 -5.39 -24.91 -23.33
C ASP A 102 -3.92 -24.95 -22.89
N GLN A 103 -3.70 -25.01 -21.58
CA GLN A 103 -2.37 -25.01 -21.00
C GLN A 103 -1.62 -26.33 -21.26
N MET A 104 -2.29 -27.47 -21.20
CA MET A 104 -1.71 -28.76 -21.60
C MET A 104 -1.32 -28.81 -23.08
N GLY A 105 -2.05 -28.09 -23.96
CA GLY A 105 -1.65 -27.90 -25.35
C GLY A 105 -0.30 -27.18 -25.50
N VAL A 106 -0.07 -26.16 -24.67
CA VAL A 106 1.23 -25.47 -24.62
C VAL A 106 2.31 -26.37 -24.04
N TYR A 107 2.03 -27.12 -22.99
CA TYR A 107 3.01 -28.07 -22.41
C TYR A 107 3.42 -29.19 -23.39
N LYS A 108 2.50 -29.63 -24.24
CA LYS A 108 2.85 -30.58 -25.32
C LYS A 108 3.85 -29.96 -26.30
N GLU A 109 3.68 -28.68 -26.67
CA GLU A 109 4.67 -27.97 -27.48
C GLU A 109 6.02 -27.86 -26.77
N MET A 110 6.01 -27.51 -25.47
CA MET A 110 7.21 -27.43 -24.65
C MET A 110 7.95 -28.78 -24.58
N GLN A 111 7.21 -29.87 -24.42
CA GLN A 111 7.79 -31.23 -24.48
C GLN A 111 8.45 -31.51 -25.83
N GLN A 112 7.78 -31.21 -26.94
CA GLN A 112 8.33 -31.38 -28.29
C GLN A 112 9.57 -30.52 -28.53
N LYS A 113 9.64 -29.34 -27.88
CA LYS A 113 10.78 -28.42 -27.93
C LYS A 113 11.89 -28.77 -26.93
N GLY A 114 11.77 -29.87 -26.17
CA GLY A 114 12.81 -30.42 -25.31
C GLY A 114 12.81 -29.91 -23.85
N TRP A 115 11.82 -29.14 -23.42
CA TRP A 115 11.78 -28.52 -22.06
C TRP A 115 11.23 -29.47 -20.99
N LEU A 116 10.28 -30.34 -21.32
CA LEU A 116 9.57 -31.18 -20.35
C LEU A 116 9.94 -32.67 -20.48
N ASN A 117 11.19 -32.96 -20.75
CA ASN A 117 11.71 -34.33 -20.68
C ASN A 117 12.20 -34.68 -19.26
N PHE A 118 12.51 -35.95 -19.01
CA PHE A 118 12.98 -36.42 -17.71
C PHE A 118 14.22 -35.68 -17.21
N ALA A 119 15.21 -35.42 -18.08
CA ALA A 119 16.45 -34.76 -17.69
C ALA A 119 16.23 -33.31 -17.22
N GLU A 120 15.28 -32.60 -17.83
CA GLU A 120 15.00 -31.22 -17.55
C GLU A 120 14.06 -31.04 -16.36
N THR A 121 13.18 -32.01 -16.07
CA THR A 121 12.17 -31.87 -15.00
C THR A 121 12.57 -32.55 -13.69
N SER A 122 13.47 -33.55 -13.71
CA SER A 122 13.82 -34.34 -12.52
C SER A 122 14.78 -33.65 -11.54
N ARG A 123 15.54 -32.65 -11.99
CA ARG A 123 16.58 -31.95 -11.22
C ARG A 123 16.50 -30.44 -11.34
N THR A 124 15.28 -29.94 -11.49
CA THR A 124 15.01 -28.50 -11.61
C THR A 124 14.45 -27.94 -10.30
N ALA A 125 14.53 -26.62 -10.14
CA ALA A 125 13.93 -25.91 -9.02
C ALA A 125 12.41 -26.01 -9.04
N GLU A 126 11.81 -26.11 -10.23
CA GLU A 126 10.35 -26.08 -10.42
C GLU A 126 9.93 -27.16 -11.42
N SER A 127 8.99 -28.01 -11.05
CA SER A 127 8.32 -28.91 -11.99
C SER A 127 6.90 -29.25 -11.53
N GLY A 128 6.01 -29.32 -12.52
CA GLY A 128 4.58 -29.60 -12.32
C GLY A 128 4.20 -31.00 -12.75
N VAL A 129 3.21 -31.08 -13.65
CA VAL A 129 2.57 -32.34 -14.08
C VAL A 129 3.56 -33.32 -14.72
N TYR A 130 4.44 -32.84 -15.58
CA TYR A 130 5.42 -33.69 -16.26
C TYR A 130 6.48 -34.21 -15.29
N GLY A 131 7.03 -33.35 -14.43
CA GLY A 131 7.98 -33.79 -13.42
C GLY A 131 7.39 -34.83 -12.48
N LYS A 132 6.14 -34.61 -12.05
CA LYS A 132 5.42 -35.58 -11.19
C LYS A 132 5.16 -36.90 -11.90
N MET A 133 4.78 -36.85 -13.18
CA MET A 133 4.65 -38.06 -14.01
C MET A 133 5.94 -38.88 -14.02
N TYR A 134 7.08 -38.26 -14.28
CA TYR A 134 8.39 -38.94 -14.27
C TYR A 134 8.79 -39.44 -12.88
N GLN A 135 8.46 -38.71 -11.82
CA GLN A 135 8.67 -39.18 -10.47
C GLN A 135 7.88 -40.46 -10.20
N LEU A 136 6.59 -40.49 -10.55
CA LEU A 136 5.72 -41.65 -10.35
C LEU A 136 6.18 -42.88 -11.14
N ILE A 137 6.69 -42.72 -12.36
CA ILE A 137 7.26 -43.80 -13.17
C ILE A 137 8.48 -44.46 -12.48
N ASN A 138 9.22 -43.68 -11.68
CA ASN A 138 10.42 -44.13 -10.98
C ASN A 138 10.17 -44.50 -9.51
N THR A 139 8.94 -44.32 -9.02
CA THR A 139 8.55 -44.66 -7.65
C THR A 139 8.03 -46.09 -7.59
N TYR A 140 8.79 -46.98 -6.98
CA TYR A 140 8.40 -48.38 -6.76
C TYR A 140 7.73 -48.52 -5.40
N ASP A 141 6.53 -49.11 -5.38
CA ASP A 141 5.82 -49.45 -4.16
C ASP A 141 6.11 -50.94 -3.79
N PRO A 142 6.89 -51.20 -2.76
CA PRO A 142 7.21 -52.55 -2.34
C PRO A 142 5.99 -53.31 -1.79
N THR A 143 4.92 -52.63 -1.43
CA THR A 143 3.71 -53.27 -0.92
C THR A 143 2.86 -53.89 -2.02
N THR A 144 2.75 -53.16 -3.13
CA THR A 144 1.98 -53.61 -4.29
C THR A 144 2.84 -54.36 -5.32
N GLY A 145 4.18 -54.25 -5.23
CA GLY A 145 5.10 -54.79 -6.18
C GLY A 145 5.09 -54.12 -7.56
N GLN A 146 4.56 -52.90 -7.63
CA GLN A 146 4.39 -52.14 -8.87
C GLN A 146 4.98 -50.73 -8.76
N TYR A 147 5.27 -50.14 -9.90
CA TYR A 147 5.55 -48.71 -9.98
C TYR A 147 4.26 -47.91 -9.84
N ALA A 148 4.33 -46.73 -9.22
CA ALA A 148 3.18 -45.84 -9.01
C ALA A 148 2.51 -45.40 -10.32
N LEU A 149 3.28 -45.34 -11.41
CA LEU A 149 2.79 -45.18 -12.77
C LEU A 149 3.61 -46.10 -13.70
N LEU A 150 2.94 -46.85 -14.57
CA LEU A 150 3.60 -47.66 -15.55
C LEU A 150 4.28 -46.78 -16.61
N ASN A 151 5.51 -47.17 -17.02
CA ASN A 151 6.24 -46.44 -18.05
C ASN A 151 5.82 -46.90 -19.45
N THR A 152 4.52 -46.82 -19.73
CA THR A 152 3.95 -47.08 -21.06
C THR A 152 3.30 -45.81 -21.59
N ASP A 153 3.18 -45.66 -22.89
CA ASP A 153 2.59 -44.45 -23.48
C ASP A 153 1.10 -44.33 -23.12
N GLU A 154 0.39 -45.45 -22.96
CA GLU A 154 -1.01 -45.45 -22.51
C GLU A 154 -1.17 -44.90 -21.11
N ALA A 155 -0.33 -45.35 -20.17
CA ALA A 155 -0.39 -44.91 -18.78
C ALA A 155 0.01 -43.43 -18.63
N LYS A 156 1.08 -43.01 -19.33
CA LYS A 156 1.50 -41.59 -19.36
C LYS A 156 0.44 -40.70 -19.96
N ASN A 157 -0.14 -41.09 -21.10
CA ASN A 157 -1.21 -40.34 -21.75
C ASN A 157 -2.48 -40.24 -20.88
N ALA A 158 -2.83 -41.33 -20.17
CA ALA A 158 -3.95 -41.30 -19.22
C ALA A 158 -3.72 -40.32 -18.10
N TYR A 159 -2.55 -40.29 -17.48
CA TYR A 159 -2.15 -39.36 -16.45
C TYR A 159 -2.18 -37.90 -16.93
N LEU A 160 -1.62 -37.61 -18.10
CA LEU A 160 -1.63 -36.27 -18.67
C LEU A 160 -3.04 -35.82 -19.05
N ARG A 161 -3.92 -36.73 -19.46
CA ARG A 161 -5.32 -36.45 -19.77
C ARG A 161 -6.13 -36.10 -18.51
N GLU A 162 -5.83 -36.69 -17.36
CA GLU A 162 -6.42 -36.25 -16.09
C GLU A 162 -6.06 -34.79 -15.79
N ALA A 163 -4.81 -34.39 -15.96
CA ALA A 163 -4.36 -33.03 -15.79
C ALA A 163 -5.04 -32.05 -16.79
N GLU A 164 -5.21 -32.49 -18.06
CA GLU A 164 -5.92 -31.73 -19.08
C GLU A 164 -7.37 -31.43 -18.68
N MET A 165 -8.06 -32.39 -18.09
CA MET A 165 -9.47 -32.31 -17.75
C MET A 165 -9.74 -31.70 -16.34
N ARG A 166 -8.71 -31.56 -15.52
CA ARG A 166 -8.83 -31.16 -14.09
C ARG A 166 -9.40 -29.77 -13.89
N ASN A 167 -8.87 -28.78 -14.59
CA ASN A 167 -9.31 -27.38 -14.55
C ASN A 167 -9.47 -26.83 -13.13
N THR A 168 -8.45 -27.00 -12.30
CA THR A 168 -8.45 -26.60 -10.89
C THR A 168 -8.88 -25.15 -10.71
N ASP A 169 -9.80 -24.90 -9.79
CA ASP A 169 -10.16 -23.57 -9.33
C ASP A 169 -9.41 -23.26 -8.02
N TRP A 170 -8.29 -22.54 -8.17
CA TRP A 170 -7.47 -22.14 -7.02
C TRP A 170 -8.17 -21.11 -6.15
N PHE A 171 -9.07 -20.29 -6.72
CA PHE A 171 -9.86 -19.35 -5.89
C PHE A 171 -10.82 -20.12 -4.98
N ASP A 172 -11.56 -21.09 -5.51
CA ASP A 172 -12.45 -21.93 -4.70
C ASP A 172 -11.69 -22.78 -3.67
N THR A 173 -10.46 -23.21 -4.02
CA THR A 173 -9.60 -23.99 -3.13
C THR A 173 -9.05 -23.18 -1.95
N LEU A 174 -8.67 -21.93 -2.18
CA LEU A 174 -7.91 -21.11 -1.22
C LEU A 174 -8.75 -20.07 -0.49
N PHE A 175 -9.87 -19.63 -1.08
CA PHE A 175 -10.74 -18.61 -0.54
C PHE A 175 -12.04 -19.23 0.00
N SER A 176 -12.65 -18.53 0.92
CA SER A 176 -13.97 -18.92 1.43
C SER A 176 -14.82 -17.67 1.68
N PRO A 177 -16.13 -17.73 1.43
CA PRO A 177 -17.03 -16.69 1.90
C PRO A 177 -17.01 -16.69 3.42
N SER A 178 -16.44 -15.65 4.00
CA SER A 178 -16.33 -15.49 5.45
C SER A 178 -17.34 -14.47 5.95
N LEU A 179 -17.83 -14.64 7.18
CA LEU A 179 -18.68 -13.67 7.85
C LEU A 179 -17.87 -12.90 8.89
N SER A 180 -17.45 -11.70 8.53
CA SER A 180 -16.87 -10.75 9.46
C SER A 180 -17.96 -10.10 10.30
N GLN A 181 -17.74 -9.95 11.61
CA GLN A 181 -18.67 -9.37 12.56
C GLN A 181 -17.99 -8.23 13.32
N ASN A 182 -18.67 -7.09 13.44
CA ASN A 182 -18.22 -5.99 14.29
C ASN A 182 -19.37 -5.56 15.19
N HIS A 183 -19.17 -5.63 16.49
CA HIS A 183 -20.15 -5.24 17.51
C HIS A 183 -19.63 -4.05 18.28
N SER A 184 -20.40 -2.97 18.33
CA SER A 184 -20.04 -1.75 19.03
C SER A 184 -21.17 -1.34 19.98
N VAL A 185 -20.82 -1.06 21.22
CA VAL A 185 -21.74 -0.51 22.22
C VAL A 185 -21.19 0.83 22.68
N SER A 186 -22.01 1.87 22.68
CA SER A 186 -21.61 3.18 23.17
C SER A 186 -22.63 3.75 24.14
N LEU A 187 -22.14 4.50 25.11
CA LEU A 187 -22.90 5.22 26.10
C LEU A 187 -22.56 6.71 26.00
N SER A 188 -23.55 7.53 25.72
CA SER A 188 -23.44 8.99 25.76
C SER A 188 -24.33 9.52 26.86
N SER A 189 -23.78 10.29 27.79
CA SER A 189 -24.56 10.91 28.87
C SER A 189 -23.94 12.25 29.25
N GLY A 190 -24.75 13.15 29.80
CA GLY A 190 -24.22 14.43 30.24
C GLY A 190 -25.24 15.30 30.98
N THR A 191 -24.66 16.17 31.78
CA THR A 191 -25.30 17.29 32.46
C THR A 191 -24.64 18.60 31.95
N GLU A 192 -25.10 19.75 32.41
CA GLU A 192 -24.46 21.04 32.10
C GLU A 192 -23.01 21.11 32.60
N LYS A 193 -22.69 20.37 33.67
CA LYS A 193 -21.34 20.36 34.26
C LYS A 193 -20.42 19.30 33.69
N SER A 194 -20.96 18.14 33.33
CA SER A 194 -20.13 17.02 32.87
C SER A 194 -20.83 16.28 31.75
N SER A 195 -20.11 15.93 30.72
CA SER A 195 -20.61 15.02 29.69
C SER A 195 -19.52 14.00 29.36
N PHE A 196 -19.95 12.80 29.02
CA PHE A 196 -19.04 11.75 28.60
C PHE A 196 -19.64 10.89 27.48
N TYR A 197 -18.74 10.38 26.67
CA TYR A 197 -19.00 9.35 25.69
C TYR A 197 -18.03 8.21 25.96
N ALA A 198 -18.53 6.99 26.08
CA ALA A 198 -17.75 5.79 26.25
C ALA A 198 -18.19 4.75 25.24
N SER A 199 -17.26 4.03 24.63
CA SER A 199 -17.57 2.94 23.70
C SER A 199 -16.66 1.75 23.89
N LEU A 200 -17.19 0.57 23.58
CA LEU A 200 -16.46 -0.69 23.47
C LEU A 200 -16.83 -1.34 22.13
N SER A 201 -15.86 -1.85 21.40
CA SER A 201 -16.13 -2.64 20.22
C SER A 201 -15.32 -3.93 20.18
N ALA A 202 -15.89 -4.94 19.53
CA ALA A 202 -15.24 -6.20 19.23
C ALA A 202 -15.51 -6.57 17.78
N MET A 203 -14.45 -6.78 17.02
CA MET A 203 -14.51 -7.22 15.63
C MET A 203 -13.84 -8.58 15.52
N HIS A 204 -14.53 -9.51 14.88
CA HIS A 204 -13.99 -10.82 14.49
C HIS A 204 -14.13 -10.98 12.98
N ASP A 205 -13.01 -11.09 12.29
CA ASP A 205 -12.92 -11.36 10.86
C ASP A 205 -12.14 -12.66 10.65
N PRO A 206 -12.78 -13.78 10.29
CA PRO A 206 -12.08 -15.04 10.09
C PRO A 206 -11.18 -15.06 8.84
N GLY A 207 -11.15 -13.96 8.08
CA GLY A 207 -10.35 -13.81 6.87
C GLY A 207 -11.07 -14.23 5.61
N TRP A 208 -10.52 -13.83 4.48
CA TRP A 208 -11.04 -14.12 3.15
C TRP A 208 -10.42 -15.38 2.53
N TYR A 209 -9.23 -15.74 2.95
CA TYR A 209 -8.51 -16.92 2.52
C TYR A 209 -7.90 -17.66 3.73
N LYS A 210 -7.44 -18.88 3.49
CA LYS A 210 -6.84 -19.73 4.53
C LYS A 210 -5.66 -19.03 5.22
N GLN A 211 -5.54 -19.23 6.51
CA GLN A 211 -4.51 -18.62 7.37
C GLN A 211 -4.52 -17.09 7.36
N SER A 212 -5.69 -16.49 7.18
CA SER A 212 -5.89 -15.06 7.40
C SER A 212 -6.97 -14.86 8.45
N GLY A 213 -6.87 -13.78 9.22
CA GLY A 213 -7.91 -13.44 10.20
C GLY A 213 -7.50 -12.27 11.05
N VAL A 214 -8.46 -11.53 11.58
CA VAL A 214 -8.25 -10.36 12.44
C VAL A 214 -9.26 -10.35 13.57
N ASP A 215 -8.77 -10.28 14.80
CA ASP A 215 -9.56 -9.94 15.98
C ASP A 215 -9.14 -8.55 16.45
N ARG A 216 -10.08 -7.64 16.66
CA ARG A 216 -9.81 -6.29 17.14
C ARG A 216 -10.77 -5.90 18.26
N TYR A 217 -10.23 -5.39 19.34
CA TYR A 217 -10.97 -4.87 20.48
C TYR A 217 -10.60 -3.40 20.66
N THR A 218 -11.60 -2.53 20.82
CA THR A 218 -11.37 -1.11 21.07
C THR A 218 -12.14 -0.61 22.27
N ALA A 219 -11.57 0.35 22.98
CA ALA A 219 -12.23 1.06 24.06
C ALA A 219 -11.91 2.55 23.93
N ASN A 220 -12.93 3.40 23.97
CA ASN A 220 -12.79 4.85 23.91
C ASN A 220 -13.56 5.51 25.02
N LEU A 221 -12.99 6.56 25.57
CA LEU A 221 -13.61 7.43 26.57
C LEU A 221 -13.30 8.88 26.20
N ASN A 222 -14.33 9.69 26.08
CA ASN A 222 -14.24 11.14 25.92
C ASN A 222 -15.10 11.82 26.99
N MET A 223 -14.46 12.48 27.93
CA MET A 223 -15.10 13.11 29.07
C MET A 223 -14.78 14.60 29.08
N ASN A 224 -15.81 15.44 29.16
CA ASN A 224 -15.67 16.88 29.39
C ASN A 224 -16.25 17.24 30.73
N HIS A 225 -15.54 18.00 31.53
CA HIS A 225 -15.98 18.47 32.83
C HIS A 225 -15.70 19.96 33.00
N ASN A 226 -16.75 20.74 33.31
CA ASN A 226 -16.66 22.16 33.65
C ASN A 226 -16.35 22.30 35.15
N ILE A 227 -15.05 22.50 35.45
CA ILE A 227 -14.58 22.72 36.85
C ILE A 227 -15.19 24.00 37.39
N LEU A 228 -15.14 25.07 36.58
CA LEU A 228 -15.75 26.35 36.82
C LEU A 228 -16.57 26.76 35.58
N LYS A 229 -17.34 27.82 35.64
CA LYS A 229 -18.08 28.39 34.48
C LYS A 229 -17.14 28.74 33.32
N ASN A 230 -15.89 29.10 33.63
CA ASN A 230 -14.89 29.53 32.65
C ASN A 230 -13.67 28.60 32.58
N LEU A 231 -13.69 27.46 33.25
CA LEU A 231 -12.60 26.51 33.29
C LEU A 231 -13.15 25.10 33.06
N SER A 232 -12.71 24.45 32.00
CA SER A 232 -13.10 23.07 31.67
C SER A 232 -11.87 22.17 31.41
N ILE A 233 -12.03 20.91 31.71
CA ILE A 233 -11.06 19.85 31.37
C ILE A 233 -11.73 18.87 30.45
N ASN A 234 -11.03 18.50 29.38
CA ASN A 234 -11.41 17.42 28.47
C ASN A 234 -10.37 16.30 28.56
N LEU A 235 -10.83 15.07 28.84
CA LEU A 235 -10.02 13.88 28.90
C LEU A 235 -10.45 12.92 27.81
N ILE A 236 -9.51 12.49 26.97
CA ILE A 236 -9.74 11.50 25.90
C ILE A 236 -8.76 10.36 26.11
N SER A 237 -9.29 9.17 26.20
CA SER A 237 -8.52 7.93 26.23
C SER A 237 -9.02 6.99 25.16
N SER A 238 -8.11 6.43 24.37
CA SER A 238 -8.41 5.38 23.43
C SER A 238 -7.42 4.23 23.59
N ALA A 239 -7.93 3.02 23.51
CA ALA A 239 -7.16 1.79 23.56
C ALA A 239 -7.64 0.87 22.43
N SER A 240 -6.71 0.20 21.76
CA SER A 240 -7.03 -0.88 20.85
C SER A 240 -6.04 -2.04 21.01
N TYR A 241 -6.54 -3.24 20.83
CA TYR A 241 -5.75 -4.45 20.73
C TYR A 241 -6.19 -5.21 19.49
N ARG A 242 -5.23 -5.55 18.63
CA ARG A 242 -5.47 -6.30 17.39
C ARG A 242 -4.56 -7.51 17.34
N LYS A 243 -5.16 -8.67 17.13
CA LYS A 243 -4.48 -9.91 16.78
C LYS A 243 -4.79 -10.21 15.31
N GLN A 244 -3.75 -10.47 14.52
CA GLN A 244 -3.89 -10.78 13.10
C GLN A 244 -3.05 -11.97 12.74
N LYS A 245 -3.59 -12.83 11.87
CA LYS A 245 -2.87 -13.93 11.23
C LYS A 245 -2.81 -13.68 9.73
N ALA A 246 -1.68 -13.98 9.10
CA ALA A 246 -1.46 -13.83 7.67
C ALA A 246 -0.54 -14.94 7.15
N PRO A 247 -0.62 -15.33 5.86
CA PRO A 247 0.37 -16.20 5.25
C PRO A 247 1.77 -15.58 5.35
N GLY A 248 2.79 -16.41 5.47
CA GLY A 248 4.18 -15.98 5.44
C GLY A 248 4.60 -15.67 4.01
N THR A 249 4.14 -14.56 3.47
CA THR A 249 4.48 -14.14 2.12
C THR A 249 5.83 -13.44 2.09
N LEU A 250 6.61 -13.75 1.05
CA LEU A 250 7.73 -12.94 0.63
C LEU A 250 7.35 -12.23 -0.67
N GLY A 251 7.84 -11.05 -0.88
CA GLY A 251 7.61 -10.29 -2.11
C GLY A 251 8.22 -10.98 -3.33
N GLN A 252 7.89 -10.51 -4.51
CA GLN A 252 8.59 -10.92 -5.73
C GLN A 252 9.83 -10.06 -5.93
N ASP A 253 10.95 -10.70 -6.28
CA ASP A 253 12.13 -10.01 -6.76
C ASP A 253 12.10 -9.92 -8.28
N ILE A 254 12.24 -8.72 -8.81
CA ILE A 254 12.31 -8.47 -10.25
C ILE A 254 13.74 -8.13 -10.63
N ASP A 255 14.42 -9.06 -11.28
CA ASP A 255 15.69 -8.80 -11.93
C ASP A 255 15.43 -8.32 -13.35
N LEU A 256 15.39 -6.99 -13.53
CA LEU A 256 15.15 -6.37 -14.82
C LEU A 256 16.26 -6.66 -15.83
N VAL A 257 17.48 -6.92 -15.39
CA VAL A 257 18.63 -7.19 -16.27
C VAL A 257 18.54 -8.59 -16.86
N ASN A 258 18.29 -9.59 -16.01
CA ASN A 258 18.23 -11.00 -16.43
C ASN A 258 16.82 -11.45 -16.83
N GLY A 259 15.82 -10.59 -16.73
CA GLY A 259 14.45 -10.89 -17.10
C GLY A 259 13.78 -11.93 -16.20
N GLN A 260 14.19 -11.98 -14.96
CA GLN A 260 13.67 -12.96 -14.01
C GLN A 260 12.73 -12.28 -13.03
N VAL A 261 11.52 -12.81 -12.91
CA VAL A 261 10.64 -12.55 -11.77
C VAL A 261 10.74 -13.77 -10.87
N LYS A 262 11.40 -13.59 -9.73
CA LYS A 262 11.52 -14.63 -8.73
C LYS A 262 10.43 -14.47 -7.70
N ARG A 263 9.65 -15.52 -7.50
CA ARG A 263 8.62 -15.63 -6.47
C ARG A 263 8.99 -16.71 -5.48
N GLU A 264 10.23 -16.66 -5.01
CA GLU A 264 10.72 -17.62 -4.03
C GLU A 264 9.84 -17.55 -2.78
N PHE A 265 9.25 -18.67 -2.42
CA PHE A 265 8.39 -18.82 -1.25
C PHE A 265 7.14 -17.92 -1.20
N ASP A 266 6.71 -17.33 -2.32
CA ASP A 266 5.45 -16.60 -2.40
C ASP A 266 4.26 -17.55 -2.22
N ILE A 267 3.59 -17.42 -1.09
CA ILE A 267 2.40 -18.20 -0.73
C ILE A 267 1.17 -17.33 -0.52
N ASN A 268 1.17 -16.11 -1.04
CA ASN A 268 -0.02 -15.27 -1.06
C ASN A 268 -1.11 -15.97 -1.88
N PRO A 269 -2.29 -16.31 -1.32
CA PRO A 269 -3.30 -17.07 -2.03
C PRO A 269 -3.84 -16.40 -3.29
N TYR A 270 -3.91 -15.06 -3.32
CA TYR A 270 -4.35 -14.34 -4.51
C TYR A 270 -3.30 -14.40 -5.63
N SER A 271 -2.04 -14.12 -5.29
CA SER A 271 -0.91 -14.26 -6.22
C SER A 271 -0.80 -15.70 -6.74
N TYR A 272 -0.92 -16.68 -5.85
CA TYR A 272 -0.86 -18.10 -6.21
C TYR A 272 -1.94 -18.49 -7.22
N ALA A 273 -3.20 -18.09 -6.97
CA ALA A 273 -4.31 -18.39 -7.87
C ALA A 273 -4.13 -17.77 -9.27
N LEU A 274 -3.55 -16.56 -9.37
CA LEU A 274 -3.29 -15.90 -10.65
C LEU A 274 -2.11 -16.49 -11.42
N ASN A 275 -1.10 -17.04 -10.74
CA ASN A 275 0.16 -17.41 -11.35
C ASN A 275 0.40 -18.92 -11.42
N THR A 276 -0.49 -19.74 -10.85
CA THR A 276 -0.34 -21.19 -10.81
C THR A 276 -1.19 -21.89 -11.85
N SER A 277 -0.61 -22.87 -12.51
CA SER A 277 -1.29 -23.69 -13.51
C SER A 277 -2.54 -24.38 -12.96
N ARG A 278 -3.63 -24.31 -13.73
CA ARG A 278 -4.88 -25.00 -13.41
C ARG A 278 -4.86 -26.49 -13.74
N THR A 279 -3.73 -27.00 -14.24
CA THR A 279 -3.49 -28.44 -14.48
C THR A 279 -3.10 -29.21 -13.23
N LEU A 280 -2.66 -28.48 -12.18
CA LEU A 280 -2.16 -29.07 -10.94
C LEU A 280 -3.31 -29.53 -10.04
N ASP A 281 -3.06 -30.61 -9.29
CA ASP A 281 -3.97 -31.14 -8.27
C ASP A 281 -3.67 -30.51 -6.90
N PRO A 282 -4.66 -29.90 -6.23
CA PRO A 282 -4.46 -29.31 -4.89
C PRO A 282 -3.98 -30.29 -3.81
N ASN A 283 -4.22 -31.58 -4.00
CA ASN A 283 -3.86 -32.64 -3.04
C ASN A 283 -2.50 -33.31 -3.34
N THR A 284 -1.82 -32.84 -4.39
CA THR A 284 -0.54 -33.43 -4.83
C THR A 284 0.61 -32.49 -4.51
N TYR A 285 1.75 -33.05 -4.10
CA TYR A 285 3.00 -32.33 -3.98
C TYR A 285 3.72 -32.31 -5.32
N TYR A 286 4.10 -31.12 -5.75
CA TYR A 286 4.95 -30.86 -6.91
C TYR A 286 6.32 -30.35 -6.45
N THR A 287 7.22 -30.03 -7.34
CA THR A 287 8.54 -29.49 -6.98
C THR A 287 8.54 -27.97 -7.08
N SER A 288 8.90 -27.29 -6.01
CA SER A 288 9.24 -25.86 -5.99
C SER A 288 10.45 -25.64 -5.09
N ASN A 289 11.38 -24.78 -5.49
CA ASN A 289 12.62 -24.54 -4.76
C ASN A 289 13.39 -25.85 -4.45
N TYR A 290 13.46 -26.77 -5.42
CA TYR A 290 14.08 -28.10 -5.32
C TYR A 290 13.44 -29.05 -4.27
N ALA A 291 12.38 -28.68 -3.63
CA ALA A 291 11.72 -29.45 -2.57
C ALA A 291 10.23 -29.66 -2.87
N ASP A 292 9.63 -30.59 -2.16
CA ASP A 292 8.20 -30.85 -2.24
C ASP A 292 7.40 -29.60 -1.83
N PHE A 293 6.43 -29.24 -2.67
CA PHE A 293 5.56 -28.08 -2.47
C PHE A 293 4.09 -28.43 -2.64
N ASN A 294 3.29 -28.04 -1.68
CA ASN A 294 1.82 -28.03 -1.77
C ASN A 294 1.34 -26.76 -1.05
N ILE A 295 0.56 -25.94 -1.72
CA ILE A 295 0.12 -24.64 -1.17
C ILE A 295 -0.68 -24.77 0.14
N LEU A 296 -1.51 -25.81 0.27
CA LEU A 296 -2.30 -26.02 1.48
C LEU A 296 -1.41 -26.38 2.67
N ASN A 297 -0.43 -27.27 2.44
CA ASN A 297 0.58 -27.59 3.44
C ASN A 297 1.42 -26.37 3.80
N GLU A 298 1.80 -25.57 2.79
CA GLU A 298 2.62 -24.38 3.03
C GLU A 298 1.88 -23.35 3.87
N LEU A 299 0.61 -23.08 3.61
CA LEU A 299 -0.21 -22.14 4.40
C LEU A 299 -0.36 -22.57 5.88
N ASP A 300 -0.33 -23.90 6.17
CA ASP A 300 -0.39 -24.42 7.53
C ASP A 300 0.97 -24.38 8.26
N ASN A 301 2.07 -24.35 7.50
CA ASN A 301 3.42 -24.46 8.04
C ASN A 301 4.27 -23.19 7.86
N ASN A 302 3.74 -22.15 7.18
CA ASN A 302 4.45 -20.89 6.95
C ASN A 302 3.47 -19.73 7.07
N TYR A 303 3.44 -19.08 8.23
CA TYR A 303 2.48 -18.01 8.53
C TYR A 303 3.05 -16.95 9.48
N MET A 304 2.45 -15.78 9.47
CA MET A 304 2.76 -14.68 10.37
C MET A 304 1.63 -14.46 11.37
N GLU A 305 2.02 -14.13 12.60
CA GLU A 305 1.13 -13.66 13.67
C GLU A 305 1.56 -12.27 14.13
N LEU A 306 0.59 -11.36 14.20
CA LEU A 306 0.80 -9.98 14.61
C LEU A 306 -0.09 -9.68 15.83
N ASN A 307 0.52 -9.10 16.86
CA ASN A 307 -0.17 -8.59 18.04
C ASN A 307 0.16 -7.10 18.17
N ILE A 308 -0.85 -6.25 18.12
CA ILE A 308 -0.69 -4.79 18.10
C ILE A 308 -1.54 -4.20 19.20
N ALA A 309 -0.91 -3.47 20.12
CA ALA A 309 -1.56 -2.74 21.19
C ALA A 309 -1.28 -1.24 21.03
N ASP A 310 -2.34 -0.44 20.95
CA ASP A 310 -2.29 1.02 20.85
C ASP A 310 -3.00 1.63 22.05
N LEU A 311 -2.33 2.57 22.73
CA LEU A 311 -2.87 3.33 23.84
C LEU A 311 -2.62 4.81 23.62
N LYS A 312 -3.66 5.63 23.72
CA LYS A 312 -3.56 7.08 23.73
C LYS A 312 -4.30 7.63 24.92
N PHE A 313 -3.63 8.50 25.66
CA PHE A 313 -4.23 9.29 26.71
C PHE A 313 -3.97 10.77 26.44
N GLN A 314 -5.02 11.58 26.51
CA GLN A 314 -4.96 13.00 26.23
C GLN A 314 -5.76 13.78 27.26
N GLY A 315 -5.19 14.88 27.77
CA GLY A 315 -5.85 15.84 28.61
C GLY A 315 -5.75 17.25 28.01
N GLU A 316 -6.84 17.97 27.99
CA GLU A 316 -6.89 19.37 27.55
C GLU A 316 -7.58 20.21 28.60
N LEU A 317 -6.91 21.29 29.08
CA LEU A 317 -7.44 22.28 29.99
C LEU A 317 -7.78 23.55 29.19
N LYS A 318 -9.02 24.02 29.26
CA LYS A 318 -9.48 25.25 28.62
C LYS A 318 -9.92 26.26 29.65
N TRP A 319 -9.37 27.47 29.57
CA TRP A 319 -9.67 28.56 30.45
C TRP A 319 -10.11 29.81 29.66
N LYS A 320 -11.26 30.35 30.03
CA LYS A 320 -11.85 31.59 29.45
C LYS A 320 -11.81 32.71 30.46
N PRO A 321 -10.66 33.39 30.65
CA PRO A 321 -10.50 34.42 31.69
C PRO A 321 -11.41 35.62 31.46
N ILE A 322 -11.60 36.02 30.20
CA ILE A 322 -12.47 37.10 29.79
C ILE A 322 -13.27 36.73 28.54
N THR A 323 -14.33 37.45 28.26
CA THR A 323 -15.14 37.23 27.05
C THR A 323 -14.28 37.35 25.78
N GLY A 324 -14.36 36.37 24.92
CA GLY A 324 -13.61 36.33 23.66
C GLY A 324 -12.21 35.71 23.75
N LEU A 325 -11.59 35.61 24.96
CA LEU A 325 -10.28 34.96 25.11
C LEU A 325 -10.42 33.54 25.67
N GLU A 326 -9.84 32.57 24.96
CA GLU A 326 -9.69 31.21 25.41
C GLU A 326 -8.21 30.82 25.41
N LEU A 327 -7.75 30.31 26.52
CA LEU A 327 -6.43 29.69 26.68
C LEU A 327 -6.61 28.17 26.79
N SER A 328 -5.83 27.40 26.04
CA SER A 328 -5.88 25.95 26.09
C SER A 328 -4.47 25.37 26.27
N ALA A 329 -4.37 24.33 27.10
CA ALA A 329 -3.17 23.51 27.25
C ALA A 329 -3.55 22.04 27.06
N LEU A 330 -2.98 21.39 26.06
CA LEU A 330 -3.19 19.99 25.72
C LEU A 330 -1.91 19.21 25.95
N GLY A 331 -2.02 18.08 26.64
CA GLY A 331 -0.96 17.08 26.76
C GLY A 331 -1.47 15.73 26.30
N ALA A 332 -0.65 14.97 25.58
CA ALA A 332 -0.99 13.61 25.15
C ALA A 332 0.22 12.67 25.27
N VAL A 333 -0.08 11.43 25.62
CA VAL A 333 0.87 10.32 25.61
C VAL A 333 0.32 9.23 24.67
N LYS A 334 1.18 8.75 23.78
CA LYS A 334 0.87 7.66 22.82
C LYS A 334 1.84 6.52 23.07
N TYR A 335 1.32 5.32 23.22
CA TYR A 335 2.13 4.10 23.32
C TYR A 335 1.61 3.08 22.34
N GLN A 336 2.52 2.56 21.50
CA GLN A 336 2.22 1.45 20.61
C GLN A 336 3.25 0.36 20.81
N SER A 337 2.78 -0.90 20.87
CA SER A 337 3.62 -2.08 20.91
C SER A 337 3.11 -3.09 19.89
N THR A 338 3.99 -3.50 18.99
CA THR A 338 3.69 -4.48 17.94
C THR A 338 4.69 -5.60 18.02
N SER A 339 4.20 -6.84 18.05
CA SER A 339 4.99 -8.06 17.87
C SER A 339 4.54 -8.71 16.57
N GLN A 340 5.48 -8.97 15.67
CA GLN A 340 5.28 -9.74 14.45
C GLN A 340 6.15 -10.98 14.51
N GLU A 341 5.52 -12.14 14.47
CA GLU A 341 6.17 -13.45 14.48
C GLU A 341 5.92 -14.14 13.15
N HIS A 342 6.99 -14.61 12.49
CA HIS A 342 6.90 -15.40 11.26
C HIS A 342 7.41 -16.81 11.59
N ASN A 343 6.50 -17.78 11.48
CA ASN A 343 6.74 -19.18 11.77
C ASN A 343 6.87 -19.94 10.46
N ILE A 344 8.08 -20.39 10.15
CA ILE A 344 8.42 -21.25 9.00
C ILE A 344 8.78 -22.61 9.59
N LYS A 345 7.79 -23.52 9.63
CA LYS A 345 7.95 -24.82 10.30
C LYS A 345 8.76 -25.80 9.46
N ASP A 346 9.20 -26.86 10.14
CA ASP A 346 10.07 -27.91 9.59
C ASP A 346 9.58 -28.53 8.27
N GLN A 347 8.25 -28.68 8.12
CA GLN A 347 7.59 -29.31 6.98
C GLN A 347 7.19 -28.32 5.88
N SER A 348 7.56 -27.05 6.01
CA SER A 348 7.36 -26.10 4.95
C SER A 348 8.31 -26.33 3.78
N ASN A 349 7.89 -25.97 2.59
CA ASN A 349 8.77 -25.96 1.41
C ASN A 349 9.98 -25.04 1.63
N GLN A 350 9.76 -23.89 2.28
CA GLN A 350 10.84 -22.96 2.58
C GLN A 350 11.92 -23.56 3.46
N ALA A 351 11.56 -24.29 4.51
CA ALA A 351 12.54 -25.00 5.34
C ALA A 351 13.21 -26.15 4.56
N SER A 352 12.43 -26.88 3.77
CA SER A 352 12.91 -28.03 3.01
C SER A 352 13.87 -27.64 1.89
N ALA A 353 13.71 -26.46 1.28
CA ALA A 353 14.59 -25.94 0.24
C ALA A 353 16.06 -25.81 0.69
N TYR A 354 16.30 -25.47 1.97
CA TYR A 354 17.63 -25.35 2.54
C TYR A 354 18.37 -26.67 2.76
N ARG A 355 17.69 -27.80 2.54
CA ARG A 355 18.26 -29.16 2.67
C ARG A 355 18.01 -30.04 1.45
N ALA A 356 17.38 -29.47 0.42
CA ALA A 356 17.06 -30.22 -0.79
C ALA A 356 18.30 -30.55 -1.60
N GLY A 357 18.37 -31.79 -2.08
CA GLY A 357 19.38 -32.27 -3.04
C GLY A 357 20.72 -32.62 -2.41
N LEU A 358 20.84 -32.81 -1.11
CA LEU A 358 22.10 -33.23 -0.49
C LEU A 358 22.53 -34.64 -0.90
N ASP A 359 21.65 -35.43 -1.50
CA ASP A 359 21.86 -36.76 -2.05
C ASP A 359 22.07 -36.78 -3.58
N ASP A 360 21.84 -35.64 -4.28
CA ASP A 360 22.04 -35.49 -5.72
C ASP A 360 23.01 -34.35 -6.04
N LYS A 361 24.18 -34.69 -6.55
CA LYS A 361 25.24 -33.73 -6.88
C LYS A 361 24.77 -32.60 -7.82
N THR A 362 23.88 -32.87 -8.76
CA THR A 362 23.38 -31.89 -9.71
C THR A 362 22.47 -30.87 -9.04
N ILE A 363 21.58 -31.31 -8.17
CA ILE A 363 20.73 -30.41 -7.38
C ILE A 363 21.58 -29.65 -6.38
N MET A 364 22.51 -30.31 -5.69
CA MET A 364 23.44 -29.72 -4.75
C MET A 364 24.20 -28.53 -5.37
N ASP A 365 24.70 -28.68 -6.57
CA ASP A 365 25.45 -27.65 -7.27
C ASP A 365 24.56 -26.47 -7.74
N ARG A 366 23.29 -26.74 -8.04
CA ARG A 366 22.31 -25.75 -8.55
C ARG A 366 21.51 -25.06 -7.46
N ASN A 367 21.31 -25.70 -6.32
CA ASN A 367 20.49 -25.18 -5.22
C ASN A 367 21.20 -23.98 -4.55
N PRO A 368 20.66 -22.73 -4.68
CA PRO A 368 21.26 -21.54 -4.10
C PRO A 368 21.07 -21.45 -2.57
N PHE A 369 20.17 -22.27 -2.00
CA PHE A 369 19.88 -22.27 -0.57
C PHE A 369 20.90 -23.07 0.25
N LEU A 370 21.71 -23.89 -0.41
CA LEU A 370 22.81 -24.59 0.24
C LEU A 370 24.02 -23.69 0.43
N TYR A 371 24.70 -23.84 1.57
CA TYR A 371 25.92 -23.11 1.86
C TYR A 371 27.11 -23.69 1.12
N LYS A 372 27.76 -22.88 0.29
CA LYS A 372 29.03 -23.15 -0.38
C LYS A 372 30.14 -22.40 0.34
N ASN A 373 31.11 -23.12 0.91
CA ASN A 373 32.17 -22.50 1.66
C ASN A 373 33.11 -21.72 0.74
N PRO A 374 33.19 -20.38 0.84
CA PRO A 374 34.05 -19.57 -0.01
C PRO A 374 35.55 -19.81 0.25
N ASP A 375 35.93 -20.29 1.43
CA ASP A 375 37.31 -20.57 1.78
C ASP A 375 37.78 -21.93 1.23
N ASN A 376 36.85 -22.82 0.85
CA ASN A 376 37.16 -24.11 0.25
C ASN A 376 36.21 -24.42 -0.89
N PRO A 377 36.49 -23.94 -2.11
CA PRO A 377 35.60 -24.15 -3.26
C PRO A 377 35.42 -25.63 -3.65
N TYR A 378 36.25 -26.51 -3.15
CA TYR A 378 36.18 -27.97 -3.38
C TYR A 378 35.32 -28.71 -2.35
N ALA A 379 34.93 -28.04 -1.26
CA ALA A 379 34.03 -28.67 -0.28
C ALA A 379 32.63 -28.85 -0.90
N LEU A 380 31.97 -29.94 -0.53
CA LEU A 380 30.58 -30.13 -0.93
C LEU A 380 29.70 -29.07 -0.23
N PRO A 381 28.71 -28.54 -0.95
CA PRO A 381 27.68 -27.69 -0.31
C PRO A 381 26.98 -28.42 0.83
N ILE A 382 26.64 -27.69 1.88
CA ILE A 382 25.98 -28.23 3.07
C ILE A 382 24.72 -27.43 3.39
N SER A 383 23.84 -28.03 4.19
CA SER A 383 22.67 -27.31 4.70
C SER A 383 23.04 -26.48 5.95
N ILE A 384 22.61 -25.21 5.95
CA ILE A 384 22.63 -24.38 7.19
C ILE A 384 21.36 -24.59 8.04
N LEU A 385 20.41 -25.38 7.52
CA LEU A 385 19.17 -25.75 8.19
C LEU A 385 18.93 -27.26 8.07
N PRO A 386 19.82 -28.13 8.60
CA PRO A 386 19.68 -29.58 8.45
C PRO A 386 18.46 -30.13 9.20
N GLU A 387 18.04 -29.49 10.29
CA GLU A 387 16.90 -29.84 11.12
C GLU A 387 16.09 -28.61 11.49
N GLY A 388 14.78 -28.79 11.69
CA GLY A 388 13.89 -27.75 12.15
C GLY A 388 13.48 -26.74 11.09
N GLY A 389 12.85 -25.66 11.51
CA GLY A 389 12.40 -24.54 10.70
C GLY A 389 13.06 -23.23 11.09
N ILE A 390 12.45 -22.12 10.70
CA ILE A 390 12.95 -20.77 10.94
C ILE A 390 11.91 -19.99 11.74
N TYR A 391 12.33 -19.34 12.80
CA TYR A 391 11.52 -18.42 13.57
C TYR A 391 12.07 -17.01 13.43
N GLN A 392 11.23 -16.07 12.97
CA GLN A 392 11.59 -14.66 12.88
C GLN A 392 10.64 -13.84 13.74
N ARG A 393 11.20 -12.89 14.49
CA ARG A 393 10.43 -11.98 15.32
C ARG A 393 10.88 -10.55 15.13
N ARG A 394 9.91 -9.65 14.94
CA ARG A 394 10.12 -8.21 14.92
C ARG A 394 9.23 -7.57 15.98
N ASP A 395 9.86 -6.87 16.92
CA ASP A 395 9.16 -6.10 17.94
C ASP A 395 9.34 -4.60 17.65
N TYR A 396 8.25 -3.88 17.53
CA TYR A 396 8.23 -2.43 17.35
C TYR A 396 7.58 -1.80 18.57
N LYS A 397 8.23 -0.79 19.13
CA LYS A 397 7.68 0.00 20.22
C LYS A 397 7.79 1.47 19.88
N MET A 398 6.72 2.21 20.13
CA MET A 398 6.68 3.65 20.00
C MET A 398 6.16 4.29 21.28
N LEU A 399 6.84 5.32 21.75
CA LEU A 399 6.40 6.16 22.85
C LEU A 399 6.43 7.61 22.38
N GLY A 400 5.26 8.24 22.32
CA GLY A 400 5.07 9.60 21.87
C GLY A 400 4.54 10.52 22.96
N TYR A 401 5.05 11.74 23.02
CA TYR A 401 4.56 12.80 23.88
C TYR A 401 4.26 14.02 23.03
N ASP A 402 3.07 14.58 23.23
CA ASP A 402 2.65 15.80 22.57
C ASP A 402 2.25 16.82 23.64
N PHE A 403 2.70 18.05 23.46
CA PHE A 403 2.28 19.18 24.25
C PHE A 403 1.92 20.35 23.32
N ARG A 404 0.78 20.98 23.56
CA ARG A 404 0.34 22.15 22.81
C ARG A 404 -0.27 23.16 23.76
N ALA A 405 0.19 24.41 23.71
CA ALA A 405 -0.46 25.53 24.39
C ALA A 405 -0.93 26.53 23.35
N THR A 406 -2.19 27.00 23.49
CA THR A 406 -2.79 27.95 22.55
C THR A 406 -3.54 29.06 23.24
N ALA A 407 -3.59 30.22 22.61
CA ALA A 407 -4.43 31.32 22.95
C ALA A 407 -5.29 31.71 21.74
N SER A 408 -6.58 31.82 21.91
CA SER A 408 -7.55 32.26 20.90
C SER A 408 -8.31 33.46 21.40
N TRP A 409 -8.35 34.52 20.61
CA TRP A 409 -9.12 35.72 20.91
C TRP A 409 -10.02 36.06 19.75
N ASN A 410 -11.34 36.07 20.04
CA ASN A 410 -12.39 36.40 19.09
C ASN A 410 -13.15 37.64 19.60
N HIS A 411 -13.24 38.67 18.76
CA HIS A 411 -13.96 39.87 19.10
C HIS A 411 -14.64 40.51 17.90
N VAL A 412 -15.81 41.04 18.10
CA VAL A 412 -16.55 41.82 17.10
C VAL A 412 -16.67 43.26 17.59
N PHE A 413 -16.08 44.19 16.86
CA PHE A 413 -16.16 45.62 17.17
C PHE A 413 -17.28 46.28 16.35
N ASN A 414 -18.17 46.98 17.00
CA ASN A 414 -19.25 47.76 16.39
C ASN A 414 -20.12 46.96 15.41
N ASP A 415 -20.27 45.67 15.58
CA ASP A 415 -20.95 44.71 14.67
C ASP A 415 -20.45 44.73 13.20
N ILE A 416 -19.27 45.30 12.99
CA ILE A 416 -18.71 45.57 11.67
C ILE A 416 -17.35 44.83 11.46
N HIS A 417 -16.50 44.91 12.47
CA HIS A 417 -15.15 44.40 12.41
C HIS A 417 -15.04 43.09 13.20
N ILE A 418 -14.95 41.98 12.49
CA ILE A 418 -14.81 40.65 13.09
C ILE A 418 -13.33 40.30 13.09
N THR A 419 -12.78 40.07 14.25
CA THR A 419 -11.38 39.72 14.43
C THR A 419 -11.22 38.37 15.13
N ASN A 420 -10.29 37.57 14.68
CA ASN A 420 -9.92 36.31 15.30
C ASN A 420 -8.38 36.23 15.31
N PHE A 421 -7.80 36.05 16.49
CA PHE A 421 -6.38 35.80 16.67
C PHE A 421 -6.20 34.45 17.34
N PHE A 422 -5.31 33.67 16.83
CA PHE A 422 -4.95 32.34 17.35
C PHE A 422 -3.43 32.20 17.33
N ALA A 423 -2.82 31.90 18.47
CA ALA A 423 -1.39 31.67 18.56
C ALA A 423 -1.10 30.51 19.50
N GLY A 424 0.02 29.84 19.28
CA GLY A 424 0.39 28.75 20.14
C GLY A 424 1.81 28.23 19.94
N THR A 425 2.13 27.27 20.76
CA THR A 425 3.36 26.48 20.68
C THR A 425 3.03 24.98 20.75
N GLU A 426 3.84 24.19 20.09
CA GLU A 426 3.70 22.74 20.03
C GLU A 426 5.06 22.08 20.19
N ILE A 427 5.12 21.01 20.98
CA ILE A 427 6.30 20.18 21.17
C ILE A 427 5.87 18.75 20.96
N ASN A 428 6.57 18.03 20.10
CA ASN A 428 6.36 16.59 19.86
C ASN A 428 7.68 15.85 20.11
N SER A 429 7.55 14.70 20.71
CA SER A 429 8.66 13.81 21.03
C SER A 429 8.22 12.37 20.78
N THR A 430 8.90 11.67 19.89
CA THR A 430 8.60 10.28 19.56
C THR A 430 9.87 9.46 19.61
N ASP A 431 9.86 8.42 20.42
CA ASP A 431 10.91 7.41 20.54
C ASP A 431 10.39 6.11 19.94
N ARG A 432 11.13 5.53 19.00
CA ARG A 432 10.83 4.24 18.38
C ARG A 432 11.98 3.28 18.60
N SER A 433 11.66 2.02 18.88
CA SER A 433 12.62 0.93 18.85
C SER A 433 12.10 -0.20 17.97
N LYS A 434 13.00 -0.74 17.16
CA LYS A 434 12.79 -1.93 16.32
C LYS A 434 13.81 -2.97 16.74
N ASN A 435 13.34 -4.13 17.17
CA ASN A 435 14.18 -5.27 17.48
C ASN A 435 13.83 -6.36 16.48
N TYR A 436 14.85 -6.99 15.94
CA TYR A 436 14.70 -8.13 15.04
C TYR A 436 15.50 -9.29 15.60
N TYR A 437 14.91 -10.47 15.54
CA TYR A 437 15.55 -11.73 15.89
C TYR A 437 15.17 -12.79 14.84
N GLN A 438 16.15 -13.62 14.47
CA GLN A 438 15.97 -14.75 13.58
C GLN A 438 16.65 -15.97 14.18
N GLY A 439 15.85 -16.98 14.53
CA GLY A 439 16.29 -18.29 15.01
C GLY A 439 16.19 -19.33 13.91
N TRP A 440 17.28 -20.03 13.63
CA TRP A 440 17.34 -21.15 12.68
C TRP A 440 17.43 -22.46 13.42
N GLY A 441 16.86 -23.52 12.83
CA GLY A 441 16.84 -24.84 13.42
C GLY A 441 15.81 -24.99 14.55
N MET A 442 14.74 -24.19 14.54
CA MET A 442 13.64 -24.34 15.48
C MET A 442 12.87 -25.63 15.21
N GLN A 443 12.93 -26.56 16.14
CA GLN A 443 12.21 -27.85 16.05
C GLN A 443 10.82 -27.72 16.65
N TYR A 444 9.87 -27.24 15.85
CA TYR A 444 8.50 -26.95 16.29
C TYR A 444 7.77 -28.19 16.82
N SER A 445 8.03 -29.36 16.26
CA SER A 445 7.44 -30.63 16.69
C SER A 445 8.04 -31.18 17.97
N MET A 446 9.19 -30.68 18.39
CA MET A 446 9.97 -31.13 19.53
C MET A 446 9.93 -30.19 20.75
N GLY A 447 8.93 -29.29 20.78
CA GLY A 447 8.80 -28.32 21.87
C GLY A 447 9.64 -27.07 21.66
N GLU A 448 9.85 -26.68 20.40
CA GLU A 448 10.49 -25.43 20.01
C GLU A 448 11.95 -25.31 20.47
N ILE A 449 12.64 -26.40 20.57
CA ILE A 449 14.08 -26.44 20.89
C ILE A 449 14.91 -26.12 19.64
N PRO A 450 15.98 -25.33 19.77
CA PRO A 450 16.83 -24.98 18.62
C PRO A 450 17.82 -26.11 18.27
N TYR A 451 18.16 -26.22 16.99
CA TYR A 451 19.26 -27.03 16.48
C TYR A 451 20.30 -26.09 15.88
N TYR A 452 21.46 -25.94 16.49
CA TYR A 452 22.47 -24.98 16.06
C TYR A 452 23.45 -25.57 15.06
N VAL A 453 23.73 -24.82 13.99
CA VAL A 453 24.74 -25.11 12.97
C VAL A 453 25.70 -23.93 12.89
N TYR A 454 26.99 -24.19 13.06
CA TYR A 454 28.03 -23.15 13.05
C TYR A 454 28.06 -22.35 11.74
N GLU A 455 27.88 -23.03 10.62
CA GLU A 455 27.92 -22.47 9.28
C GLU A 455 26.83 -21.42 9.04
N PHE A 456 25.71 -21.48 9.77
CA PHE A 456 24.71 -20.42 9.75
C PHE A 456 25.31 -19.07 10.22
N PHE A 457 26.05 -19.08 11.31
CA PHE A 457 26.68 -17.87 11.83
C PHE A 457 27.80 -17.39 10.92
N LYS A 458 28.59 -18.31 10.36
CA LYS A 458 29.63 -18.01 9.41
C LYS A 458 29.05 -17.35 8.15
N LYS A 459 28.01 -17.92 7.56
CA LYS A 459 27.30 -17.35 6.41
C LYS A 459 26.72 -15.98 6.73
N GLY A 460 26.13 -15.79 7.91
CA GLY A 460 25.61 -14.49 8.33
C GLY A 460 26.68 -13.40 8.33
N ILE A 461 27.90 -13.72 8.77
CA ILE A 461 29.03 -12.79 8.72
C ILE A 461 29.45 -12.52 7.26
N GLU A 462 29.51 -13.54 6.43
CA GLU A 462 29.89 -13.43 5.01
C GLU A 462 28.89 -12.58 4.22
N ASP A 463 27.62 -12.74 4.47
CA ASP A 463 26.54 -12.01 3.81
C ASP A 463 26.27 -10.62 4.44
N GLY A 464 26.94 -10.29 5.55
CA GLY A 464 26.67 -9.06 6.31
C GLY A 464 25.32 -9.07 7.03
N ASN A 465 24.74 -10.24 7.25
CA ASN A 465 23.44 -10.45 7.90
C ASN A 465 23.63 -10.87 9.37
N ASN A 466 22.89 -10.23 10.27
CA ASN A 466 22.89 -10.57 11.68
C ASN A 466 21.65 -11.39 12.05
N TYR A 467 21.78 -12.34 12.96
CA TYR A 467 20.66 -13.10 13.50
C TYR A 467 19.80 -12.27 14.49
N TYR A 468 20.28 -11.09 14.88
CA TYR A 468 19.49 -10.07 15.60
C TYR A 468 19.93 -8.67 15.21
N SER A 469 19.04 -7.72 15.35
CA SER A 469 19.38 -6.30 15.23
C SER A 469 18.53 -5.46 16.18
N LEU A 470 19.12 -4.38 16.67
CA LEU A 470 18.49 -3.40 17.53
C LEU A 470 18.59 -2.04 16.86
N SER A 471 17.46 -1.36 16.69
CA SER A 471 17.42 -0.02 16.13
C SER A 471 16.59 0.89 17.00
N GLN A 472 17.09 2.09 17.26
CA GLN A 472 16.38 3.10 18.02
C GLN A 472 16.42 4.42 17.27
N THR A 473 15.28 5.05 17.13
CA THR A 473 15.15 6.38 16.52
C THR A 473 14.44 7.33 17.46
N ARG A 474 14.85 8.59 17.45
CA ARG A 474 14.29 9.65 18.27
C ARG A 474 13.95 10.86 17.40
N SER A 475 12.68 11.20 17.32
CA SER A 475 12.20 12.39 16.64
C SER A 475 11.75 13.43 17.66
N ARG A 476 12.24 14.64 17.50
CA ARG A 476 11.89 15.79 18.33
C ARG A 476 11.56 16.96 17.43
N SER A 477 10.46 17.63 17.71
CA SER A 477 10.10 18.85 17.01
C SER A 477 9.49 19.86 17.95
N ALA A 478 9.72 21.14 17.65
CA ALA A 478 9.10 22.26 18.34
C ALA A 478 8.61 23.27 17.29
N ALA A 479 7.47 23.88 17.54
CA ALA A 479 6.89 24.85 16.64
C ALA A 479 6.21 25.99 17.41
N PHE A 480 6.25 27.19 16.81
CA PHE A 480 5.50 28.37 17.20
C PHE A 480 4.62 28.78 16.04
N PHE A 481 3.36 29.05 16.26
CA PHE A 481 2.43 29.41 15.20
C PHE A 481 1.48 30.53 15.63
N ALA A 482 1.05 31.30 14.64
CA ALA A 482 0.05 32.32 14.81
C ALA A 482 -0.84 32.40 13.56
N ASN A 483 -2.11 32.71 13.78
CA ASN A 483 -3.09 32.97 12.75
C ASN A 483 -3.87 34.23 13.13
N ALA A 484 -4.11 35.08 12.16
CA ALA A 484 -4.94 36.30 12.31
C ALA A 484 -5.96 36.33 11.18
N THR A 485 -7.22 36.47 11.53
CA THR A 485 -8.32 36.65 10.58
C THR A 485 -9.04 37.96 10.89
N TYR A 486 -9.23 38.76 9.86
CA TYR A 486 -10.03 39.99 9.93
C TYR A 486 -11.11 39.93 8.86
N SER A 487 -12.35 40.20 9.24
CA SER A 487 -13.47 40.32 8.31
C SER A 487 -14.23 41.65 8.51
N TYR A 488 -14.42 42.37 7.42
CA TYR A 488 -15.16 43.60 7.38
C TYR A 488 -16.60 43.31 6.93
N LYS A 489 -17.57 43.49 7.84
CA LYS A 489 -19.01 43.27 7.61
C LYS A 489 -19.35 41.87 7.08
N GLY A 490 -18.52 40.88 7.29
CA GLY A 490 -18.70 39.58 6.68
C GLY A 490 -18.42 39.54 5.16
N ARG A 491 -18.10 40.67 4.50
CA ARG A 491 -17.92 40.78 3.05
C ARG A 491 -16.50 40.47 2.59
N TYR A 492 -15.54 41.11 3.23
CA TYR A 492 -14.12 40.98 2.89
C TYR A 492 -13.39 40.38 4.06
N THR A 493 -12.85 39.21 3.84
CA THR A 493 -12.08 38.48 4.86
C THR A 493 -10.64 38.35 4.42
N VAL A 494 -9.70 38.67 5.28
CA VAL A 494 -8.28 38.40 5.08
C VAL A 494 -7.79 37.54 6.23
N ASN A 495 -7.00 36.52 5.91
CA ASN A 495 -6.40 35.61 6.86
C ASN A 495 -4.89 35.51 6.61
N GLY A 496 -4.12 35.56 7.69
CA GLY A 496 -2.68 35.30 7.67
C GLY A 496 -2.32 34.24 8.69
N THR A 497 -1.56 33.25 8.28
CA THR A 497 -1.00 32.19 9.13
C THR A 497 0.51 32.19 9.02
N ALA A 498 1.21 32.08 10.12
CA ALA A 498 2.65 31.90 10.18
C ALA A 498 3.01 30.80 11.17
N ARG A 499 3.95 29.94 10.81
CA ARG A 499 4.50 28.88 11.68
C ARG A 499 6.01 28.83 11.53
N TYR A 500 6.71 28.74 12.63
CA TYR A 500 8.15 28.57 12.70
C TYR A 500 8.44 27.25 13.42
N GLU A 501 8.98 26.29 12.72
CA GLU A 501 9.11 24.92 13.18
C GLU A 501 10.55 24.39 12.99
N GLY A 502 11.02 23.62 13.97
CA GLY A 502 12.31 22.93 13.91
C GLY A 502 12.22 21.47 14.31
N THR A 503 13.06 20.63 13.70
CA THR A 503 13.18 19.21 14.03
C THR A 503 14.64 18.75 14.05
N ASN A 504 14.94 17.76 14.88
CA ASN A 504 16.28 17.14 14.94
C ASN A 504 16.60 16.26 13.71
N ARG A 505 15.65 16.02 12.82
CA ARG A 505 15.85 15.22 11.60
C ARG A 505 16.59 15.99 10.50
N MET A 506 16.50 17.31 10.49
CA MET A 506 17.15 18.17 9.50
C MET A 506 18.61 18.49 9.88
N GLY A 507 19.37 19.03 8.92
CA GLY A 507 20.76 19.41 9.07
C GLY A 507 21.04 20.28 10.30
N LYS A 508 22.31 20.43 10.68
CA LYS A 508 22.71 21.17 11.90
C LYS A 508 22.58 22.67 11.77
N SER A 509 22.68 23.19 10.54
CA SER A 509 22.59 24.65 10.36
C SER A 509 21.20 25.16 10.77
N ARG A 510 21.15 26.37 11.31
CA ARG A 510 19.86 26.97 11.74
C ARG A 510 18.89 27.09 10.57
N SER A 511 19.37 27.47 9.41
CA SER A 511 18.58 27.63 8.18
C SER A 511 18.04 26.31 7.65
N ALA A 512 18.76 25.21 7.82
CA ALA A 512 18.29 23.87 7.42
C ALA A 512 17.29 23.30 8.44
N ARG A 513 17.52 23.50 9.74
CA ARG A 513 16.74 22.89 10.82
C ARG A 513 15.44 23.61 11.12
N TRP A 514 15.42 24.94 11.02
CA TRP A 514 14.27 25.77 11.34
C TRP A 514 13.71 26.41 10.11
N LEU A 515 12.44 26.19 9.85
CA LEU A 515 11.74 26.67 8.67
C LEU A 515 10.52 27.52 9.03
N PRO A 516 10.38 28.76 8.51
CA PRO A 516 9.12 29.46 8.51
C PRO A 516 8.21 28.95 7.39
N THR A 517 7.00 28.55 7.71
CA THR A 517 5.90 28.32 6.76
C THR A 517 4.83 29.40 6.97
N TRP A 518 4.13 29.76 5.92
CA TRP A 518 3.15 30.84 6.01
C TRP A 518 2.06 30.70 4.95
N ASN A 519 0.94 31.37 5.20
CA ASN A 519 -0.15 31.53 4.26
C ASN A 519 -0.76 32.93 4.38
N VAL A 520 -1.13 33.51 3.24
CA VAL A 520 -1.99 34.67 3.18
C VAL A 520 -3.16 34.35 2.28
N SER A 521 -4.38 34.57 2.76
CA SER A 521 -5.58 34.31 1.98
C SER A 521 -6.61 35.43 2.15
N GLY A 522 -7.45 35.58 1.14
CA GLY A 522 -8.56 36.51 1.13
C GLY A 522 -9.82 35.87 0.57
N ALA A 523 -10.96 36.31 1.05
CA ALA A 523 -12.26 35.93 0.54
C ALA A 523 -13.16 37.16 0.39
N TRP A 524 -13.88 37.21 -0.70
CA TRP A 524 -14.91 38.19 -0.97
C TRP A 524 -16.26 37.49 -1.06
N ASN A 525 -17.12 37.78 -0.08
CA ASN A 525 -18.51 37.34 -0.05
C ASN A 525 -19.39 38.35 -0.83
N ALA A 526 -19.42 38.18 -2.16
CA ALA A 526 -20.14 39.12 -3.03
C ALA A 526 -21.64 39.10 -2.78
N HIS A 527 -22.19 38.01 -2.26
CA HIS A 527 -23.62 37.94 -1.90
C HIS A 527 -24.04 38.85 -0.74
N GLU A 528 -23.08 39.33 0.04
CA GLU A 528 -23.30 40.33 1.10
C GLU A 528 -23.30 41.79 0.59
N GLU A 529 -23.02 42.00 -0.71
CA GLU A 529 -23.02 43.33 -1.33
C GLU A 529 -24.42 43.76 -1.72
N LYS A 530 -24.67 45.06 -1.60
CA LYS A 530 -26.00 45.66 -1.91
C LYS A 530 -26.45 45.43 -3.36
N PHE A 531 -25.52 45.43 -4.34
CA PHE A 531 -25.84 45.20 -5.73
C PHE A 531 -26.25 43.74 -5.99
N PHE A 532 -25.85 42.80 -5.15
CA PHE A 532 -26.13 41.39 -5.31
C PHE A 532 -27.60 41.04 -4.96
N SER A 533 -28.29 41.90 -4.18
CA SER A 533 -29.67 41.65 -3.71
C SER A 533 -30.65 41.26 -4.85
N ASN A 534 -30.45 41.83 -6.05
CA ASN A 534 -31.31 41.58 -7.22
C ASN A 534 -30.98 40.20 -7.89
N LEU A 535 -29.84 39.62 -7.56
CA LEU A 535 -29.40 38.34 -8.12
C LEU A 535 -29.70 37.15 -7.20
N THR A 536 -30.06 37.38 -5.95
CA THR A 536 -30.22 36.34 -4.92
C THR A 536 -31.25 35.26 -5.26
N SER A 537 -32.25 35.59 -6.11
CA SER A 537 -33.25 34.62 -6.57
C SER A 537 -32.65 33.52 -7.45
N VAL A 538 -31.60 33.87 -8.23
CA VAL A 538 -30.91 32.92 -9.14
C VAL A 538 -29.58 32.46 -8.53
N LEU A 539 -28.72 33.41 -8.13
CA LEU A 539 -27.42 33.20 -7.52
C LEU A 539 -27.49 33.56 -6.05
N SER A 540 -27.80 32.59 -5.21
CA SER A 540 -28.10 32.79 -3.79
C SER A 540 -26.86 33.06 -2.94
N HIS A 541 -25.71 32.56 -3.40
CA HIS A 541 -24.42 32.65 -2.75
C HIS A 541 -23.32 32.77 -3.78
N PHE A 542 -22.37 33.66 -3.56
CA PHE A 542 -21.14 33.75 -4.34
C PHE A 542 -19.99 34.24 -3.46
N THR A 543 -18.96 33.40 -3.31
CA THR A 543 -17.72 33.75 -2.64
C THR A 543 -16.55 33.50 -3.55
N LEU A 544 -15.72 34.51 -3.78
CA LEU A 544 -14.42 34.38 -4.43
C LEU A 544 -13.34 34.32 -3.38
N LYS A 545 -12.43 33.35 -3.48
CA LYS A 545 -11.32 33.14 -2.54
C LYS A 545 -9.99 32.99 -3.27
N ALA A 546 -8.93 33.48 -2.67
CA ALA A 546 -7.57 33.29 -3.16
C ALA A 546 -6.63 33.10 -1.98
N SER A 547 -5.63 32.25 -2.16
CA SER A 547 -4.57 32.07 -1.17
C SER A 547 -3.21 31.89 -1.83
N TYR A 548 -2.17 32.37 -1.15
CA TYR A 548 -0.79 32.10 -1.50
C TYR A 548 -0.03 31.66 -0.26
N SER A 549 0.69 30.53 -0.37
CA SER A 549 1.29 29.88 0.79
C SER A 549 2.67 29.30 0.48
N LEU A 550 3.48 29.21 1.53
CA LEU A 550 4.67 28.35 1.61
C LEU A 550 4.37 27.25 2.64
N THR A 551 4.31 26.02 2.18
CA THR A 551 4.21 24.83 3.02
C THR A 551 5.46 23.96 2.82
N ALA A 552 5.68 22.99 3.70
CA ALA A 552 6.88 22.17 3.70
C ALA A 552 6.60 20.73 4.08
N ASP A 553 7.60 19.85 3.81
CA ASP A 553 7.64 18.48 4.27
C ASP A 553 9.03 18.13 4.79
N ARG A 554 9.11 17.15 5.69
CA ARG A 554 10.37 16.65 6.28
C ARG A 554 11.09 15.66 5.37
N GLY A 555 10.51 15.32 4.23
CA GLY A 555 11.00 14.29 3.34
C GLY A 555 10.80 12.87 3.89
N PRO A 556 11.45 11.88 3.27
CA PRO A 556 11.34 10.47 3.67
C PRO A 556 11.62 10.25 5.15
N ALA A 557 10.91 9.30 5.72
CA ALA A 557 10.86 9.08 7.16
C ALA A 557 12.20 8.67 7.79
N ASP A 558 13.01 7.94 7.06
CA ASP A 558 14.30 7.39 7.46
C ASP A 558 15.48 8.38 7.27
N VAL A 559 15.22 9.53 6.69
CA VAL A 559 16.26 10.55 6.43
C VAL A 559 16.53 11.38 7.70
N THR A 560 17.72 11.22 8.30
CA THR A 560 18.14 11.94 9.51
C THR A 560 19.61 12.34 9.45
N ASN A 561 20.01 13.10 8.47
CA ASN A 561 21.44 13.39 8.24
C ASN A 561 21.99 14.57 9.05
N SER A 562 21.49 14.82 10.26
CA SER A 562 22.06 15.88 11.12
C SER A 562 23.43 15.55 11.71
N GLN A 563 23.83 14.27 11.69
CA GLN A 563 25.13 13.78 12.15
C GLN A 563 25.55 12.58 11.31
N ALA A 564 26.86 12.33 11.22
CA ALA A 564 27.36 11.09 10.65
C ALA A 564 26.93 9.91 11.52
N ILE A 565 26.40 8.87 10.88
CA ILE A 565 26.02 7.62 11.53
C ILE A 565 27.16 6.63 11.32
N ILE A 566 27.77 6.21 12.43
CA ILE A 566 28.83 5.22 12.43
C ILE A 566 28.24 3.92 12.96
N THR A 567 28.46 2.83 12.26
CA THR A 567 27.99 1.50 12.62
C THR A 567 29.17 0.56 12.77
N SER A 568 29.10 -0.32 13.75
CA SER A 568 30.04 -1.43 13.89
C SER A 568 29.62 -2.59 12.97
N TYR A 569 30.58 -3.32 12.48
CA TYR A 569 30.39 -4.58 11.75
C TYR A 569 31.47 -5.57 12.14
N SER A 570 31.19 -6.86 11.95
CA SER A 570 32.17 -7.93 12.10
C SER A 570 32.67 -8.32 10.72
N PRO A 571 33.89 -7.96 10.33
CA PRO A 571 34.42 -8.35 9.04
C PRO A 571 34.60 -9.86 8.98
N TYR A 572 34.36 -10.44 7.81
CA TYR A 572 34.65 -11.85 7.58
C TYR A 572 36.15 -12.15 7.80
N ARG A 573 36.44 -13.19 8.53
CA ARG A 573 37.78 -13.74 8.75
C ARG A 573 37.76 -15.26 8.55
N PRO A 574 38.73 -15.84 7.83
CA PRO A 574 38.80 -17.30 7.61
C PRO A 574 38.91 -18.11 8.92
N PHE A 575 39.48 -17.52 9.96
CA PHE A 575 39.66 -18.17 11.23
C PHE A 575 38.80 -17.51 12.31
N THR A 576 37.94 -18.29 12.96
CA THR A 576 37.02 -17.81 13.99
C THR A 576 37.71 -17.33 15.28
N SER A 577 38.97 -17.76 15.48
CA SER A 577 39.82 -17.29 16.58
C SER A 577 40.29 -15.83 16.43
N ILE A 578 40.16 -15.26 15.24
CA ILE A 578 40.58 -13.89 14.91
C ILE A 578 39.31 -13.09 14.52
N GLN A 579 38.47 -12.82 15.52
CA GLN A 579 37.34 -11.93 15.31
C GLN A 579 37.71 -10.52 15.74
N GLU A 580 37.53 -9.58 14.80
CA GLU A 580 37.69 -8.17 15.04
C GLU A 580 36.38 -7.46 14.71
N SER A 581 36.06 -6.41 15.42
CA SER A 581 34.99 -5.50 15.02
C SER A 581 35.57 -4.31 14.29
N GLY A 582 34.98 -3.96 13.17
CA GLY A 582 35.29 -2.76 12.42
C GLY A 582 34.23 -1.69 12.63
N LEU A 583 34.57 -0.47 12.26
CA LEU A 583 33.63 0.65 12.19
C LEU A 583 33.56 1.15 10.75
N TYR A 584 32.35 1.44 10.30
CA TYR A 584 32.18 2.15 9.03
C TYR A 584 31.16 3.27 9.15
N ILE A 585 31.27 4.26 8.32
CA ILE A 585 30.30 5.35 8.22
C ILE A 585 29.11 4.84 7.42
N LYS A 586 27.99 4.60 8.06
CA LYS A 586 26.75 4.19 7.40
C LYS A 586 26.13 5.35 6.63
N GLU A 587 26.16 6.55 7.22
CA GLU A 587 25.60 7.76 6.60
C GLU A 587 26.50 8.95 6.92
N LEU A 588 26.85 9.73 5.89
CA LEU A 588 27.61 10.97 6.03
C LEU A 588 26.68 12.08 6.54
N GLU A 589 27.25 12.96 7.37
CA GLU A 589 26.56 14.19 7.76
C GLU A 589 26.22 15.04 6.52
N ASN A 590 25.00 15.58 6.48
CA ASN A 590 24.59 16.64 5.59
C ASN A 590 24.03 17.81 6.39
N SER A 591 24.90 18.74 6.79
CA SER A 591 24.52 19.91 7.61
C SER A 591 23.51 20.82 6.92
N GLU A 592 23.44 20.79 5.60
CA GLU A 592 22.58 21.63 4.75
C GLU A 592 21.29 20.92 4.30
N LEU A 593 21.07 19.67 4.70
CA LEU A 593 19.83 18.97 4.40
C LEU A 593 18.64 19.73 5.02
N THR A 594 17.75 20.23 4.16
CA THR A 594 16.60 21.05 4.57
C THR A 594 15.28 20.44 4.10
N TYR A 595 14.19 20.99 4.60
CA TYR A 595 12.82 20.58 4.24
C TYR A 595 12.56 20.68 2.74
N GLU A 596 11.74 19.80 2.24
CA GLU A 596 11.06 19.99 0.97
C GLU A 596 10.06 21.14 1.09
N LYS A 597 9.96 21.99 0.08
CA LYS A 597 9.18 23.23 0.12
C LYS A 597 8.21 23.31 -1.05
N LYS A 598 7.04 23.90 -0.80
CA LYS A 598 6.01 24.09 -1.80
C LYS A 598 5.42 25.48 -1.71
N HIS A 599 5.56 26.27 -2.77
CA HIS A 599 4.74 27.46 -2.99
C HIS A 599 3.46 27.06 -3.71
N GLU A 600 2.33 27.50 -3.20
CA GLU A 600 1.02 27.21 -3.78
C GLU A 600 0.20 28.50 -3.92
N LEU A 601 -0.30 28.74 -5.14
CA LEU A 601 -1.37 29.69 -5.44
C LEU A 601 -2.65 28.92 -5.66
N ASN A 602 -3.70 29.21 -4.90
CA ASN A 602 -5.03 28.67 -5.06
C ASN A 602 -6.03 29.81 -5.29
N ILE A 603 -6.93 29.64 -6.27
CA ILE A 603 -8.03 30.57 -6.56
C ILE A 603 -9.30 29.73 -6.65
N GLY A 604 -10.29 30.07 -5.83
CA GLY A 604 -11.53 29.32 -5.76
C GLY A 604 -12.76 30.20 -5.78
N ALA A 605 -13.87 29.61 -6.23
CA ALA A 605 -15.19 30.24 -6.22
C ALA A 605 -16.23 29.26 -5.69
N ASP A 606 -16.98 29.67 -4.68
CA ASP A 606 -18.12 28.93 -4.16
C ASP A 606 -19.41 29.63 -4.57
N MET A 607 -20.31 28.90 -5.23
CA MET A 607 -21.54 29.41 -5.83
C MET A 607 -22.74 28.59 -5.38
N GLY A 608 -23.81 29.24 -4.98
CA GLY A 608 -25.08 28.61 -4.69
C GLY A 608 -26.18 29.19 -5.58
N PHE A 609 -26.93 28.37 -6.25
CA PHE A 609 -28.00 28.78 -7.14
C PHE A 609 -29.36 28.30 -6.61
N LEU A 610 -30.43 29.05 -6.94
CA LEU A 610 -31.83 28.71 -6.69
C LEU A 610 -32.08 28.35 -5.21
N ASN A 611 -31.74 29.25 -4.30
CA ASN A 611 -31.77 29.04 -2.85
C ASN A 611 -30.93 27.85 -2.38
N ASN A 612 -29.70 27.74 -2.89
CA ASN A 612 -28.74 26.66 -2.60
C ASN A 612 -29.27 25.27 -2.96
N ARG A 613 -30.15 25.17 -3.97
CA ARG A 613 -30.51 23.89 -4.57
C ARG A 613 -29.39 23.30 -5.40
N ILE A 614 -28.57 24.17 -6.01
CA ILE A 614 -27.36 23.79 -6.75
C ILE A 614 -26.20 24.50 -6.07
N ASN A 615 -25.24 23.77 -5.57
CA ASN A 615 -23.99 24.30 -5.01
C ASN A 615 -22.82 23.83 -5.84
N LEU A 616 -22.00 24.77 -6.29
CA LEU A 616 -20.82 24.51 -7.10
C LEU A 616 -19.62 25.18 -6.45
N ALA A 617 -18.61 24.38 -6.14
CA ALA A 617 -17.28 24.86 -5.79
C ALA A 617 -16.30 24.54 -6.92
N VAL A 618 -15.49 25.53 -7.28
CA VAL A 618 -14.44 25.41 -8.30
C VAL A 618 -13.16 25.94 -7.69
N ASP A 619 -12.11 25.13 -7.69
CA ASP A 619 -10.78 25.49 -7.23
C ASP A 619 -9.75 25.25 -8.32
N TRP A 620 -8.93 26.25 -8.64
CA TRP A 620 -7.77 26.14 -9.48
C TRP A 620 -6.52 26.40 -8.66
N TYR A 621 -5.49 25.58 -8.86
CA TYR A 621 -4.24 25.73 -8.15
C TYR A 621 -3.01 25.58 -9.05
N LYS A 622 -1.93 26.26 -8.64
CA LYS A 622 -0.59 26.11 -9.20
C LYS A 622 0.41 25.95 -8.06
N ARG A 623 1.26 24.93 -8.16
CA ARG A 623 2.26 24.56 -7.15
C ARG A 623 3.65 24.53 -7.75
N ASN A 624 4.63 25.04 -7.02
CA ASN A 624 6.04 24.88 -7.32
C ASN A 624 6.70 24.24 -6.10
N ASN A 625 7.14 22.99 -6.24
CA ASN A 625 7.83 22.24 -5.22
C ASN A 625 9.33 22.30 -5.53
N TYR A 626 10.16 22.57 -4.54
CA TYR A 626 11.61 22.66 -4.66
C TYR A 626 12.29 22.13 -3.42
N ASP A 627 13.61 21.95 -3.51
CA ASP A 627 14.41 21.29 -2.47
C ASP A 627 13.90 19.86 -2.14
N LEU A 628 13.33 19.15 -3.13
CA LEU A 628 12.87 17.79 -2.95
C LEU A 628 14.05 16.88 -2.62
N ILE A 629 13.86 16.02 -1.61
CA ILE A 629 14.89 15.13 -1.08
C ILE A 629 14.93 13.84 -1.91
N GLY A 630 16.12 13.47 -2.34
CA GLY A 630 16.37 12.22 -3.03
C GLY A 630 17.79 11.73 -2.78
N ILE A 631 18.09 10.56 -3.33
CA ILE A 631 19.40 9.93 -3.22
C ILE A 631 20.30 10.41 -4.36
N VAL A 632 21.53 10.82 -4.04
CA VAL A 632 22.55 11.15 -5.03
C VAL A 632 23.75 10.20 -4.90
N ASN A 633 24.35 9.87 -6.03
CA ASN A 633 25.64 9.21 -6.07
C ASN A 633 26.74 10.19 -5.67
N THR A 634 27.60 9.77 -4.77
CA THR A 634 28.81 10.51 -4.39
C THR A 634 30.01 9.93 -5.12
N GLN A 635 31.13 10.63 -5.02
CA GLN A 635 32.41 10.14 -5.58
C GLN A 635 33.09 9.07 -4.68
N GLY A 636 32.39 8.55 -3.67
CA GLY A 636 32.94 7.60 -2.71
C GLY A 636 33.88 8.20 -1.67
N ALA A 637 34.17 9.50 -1.75
CA ALA A 637 34.97 10.21 -0.74
C ALA A 637 34.21 10.19 0.61
N GLY A 638 34.86 9.75 1.66
CA GLY A 638 34.25 9.56 2.97
C GLY A 638 33.60 8.18 3.16
N GLY A 639 33.74 7.23 2.22
CA GLY A 639 33.33 5.85 2.35
C GLY A 639 31.85 5.59 2.04
N GLN A 640 31.13 6.56 1.49
CA GLN A 640 29.73 6.43 1.11
C GLN A 640 29.53 6.71 -0.38
N ILE A 641 28.80 5.81 -1.07
CA ILE A 641 28.50 5.92 -2.51
C ILE A 641 27.20 6.68 -2.74
N LEU A 642 26.25 6.57 -1.81
CA LEU A 642 24.92 7.18 -1.86
C LEU A 642 24.73 8.14 -0.69
N LYS A 643 24.03 9.25 -0.94
CA LYS A 643 23.70 10.25 0.10
C LYS A 643 22.35 10.88 -0.17
N TYR A 644 21.57 11.17 0.88
CA TYR A 644 20.38 11.99 0.76
C TYR A 644 20.75 13.48 0.66
N ALA A 645 20.12 14.15 -0.31
CA ALA A 645 20.30 15.59 -0.53
C ALA A 645 19.05 16.22 -1.16
N ASN A 646 18.94 17.54 -1.11
CA ASN A 646 17.92 18.29 -1.83
C ASN A 646 18.32 18.42 -3.31
N ILE A 647 17.67 17.66 -4.20
CA ILE A 647 18.15 17.41 -5.56
C ILE A 647 17.16 17.71 -6.68
N ALA A 648 15.92 17.91 -6.37
CA ALA A 648 14.89 17.99 -7.40
C ALA A 648 13.91 19.15 -7.16
N SER A 649 13.30 19.57 -8.24
CA SER A 649 12.19 20.51 -8.25
C SER A 649 11.11 20.05 -9.22
N MET A 650 9.86 20.37 -8.92
CA MET A 650 8.71 20.06 -9.77
C MET A 650 7.67 21.16 -9.73
N LYS A 651 6.89 21.25 -10.77
CA LYS A 651 5.66 22.07 -10.81
C LYS A 651 4.44 21.20 -10.98
N SER A 652 3.33 21.65 -10.43
CA SER A 652 2.02 21.02 -10.68
C SER A 652 0.92 22.09 -10.78
N HIS A 653 -0.15 21.74 -11.48
CA HIS A 653 -1.35 22.57 -11.56
C HIS A 653 -2.57 21.67 -11.73
N GLY A 654 -3.72 22.17 -11.31
CA GLY A 654 -4.95 21.42 -11.43
C GLY A 654 -6.19 22.26 -11.25
N ILE A 655 -7.32 21.64 -11.55
CA ILE A 655 -8.64 22.20 -11.36
C ILE A 655 -9.55 21.15 -10.70
N GLU A 656 -10.36 21.59 -9.76
CA GLU A 656 -11.29 20.75 -9.04
C GLU A 656 -12.69 21.34 -9.10
N PHE A 657 -13.70 20.48 -9.30
CA PHE A 657 -15.12 20.82 -9.23
C PHE A 657 -15.80 19.96 -8.17
N THR A 658 -16.63 20.59 -7.36
CA THR A 658 -17.57 19.88 -6.48
C THR A 658 -18.95 20.46 -6.73
N LEU A 659 -19.85 19.63 -7.26
CA LEU A 659 -21.24 20.01 -7.57
C LEU A 659 -22.17 19.18 -6.68
N SER A 660 -22.99 19.84 -5.88
CA SER A 660 -24.06 19.22 -5.09
C SER A 660 -25.40 19.81 -5.48
N THR A 661 -26.34 18.93 -5.86
CA THR A 661 -27.67 19.34 -6.31
C THR A 661 -28.78 18.65 -5.51
N LYS A 662 -29.83 19.42 -5.20
CA LYS A 662 -31.10 18.90 -4.68
C LYS A 662 -32.08 18.85 -5.84
N ASN A 663 -32.10 17.76 -6.60
CA ASN A 663 -32.86 17.63 -7.84
C ASN A 663 -34.37 17.70 -7.55
N ILE A 664 -34.81 16.89 -6.58
CA ILE A 664 -36.19 16.87 -6.11
C ILE A 664 -36.17 16.98 -4.59
N LYS A 665 -37.01 17.85 -4.06
CA LYS A 665 -37.24 18.02 -2.60
C LYS A 665 -38.73 18.16 -2.38
N THR A 666 -39.36 17.10 -1.87
CA THR A 666 -40.75 17.10 -1.42
C THR A 666 -40.83 16.67 0.04
N LYS A 667 -42.01 16.62 0.60
CA LYS A 667 -42.25 16.14 1.98
C LYS A 667 -41.78 14.70 2.17
N ASP A 668 -42.08 13.84 1.20
CA ASP A 668 -41.87 12.38 1.31
C ASP A 668 -40.70 11.88 0.48
N PHE A 669 -40.34 12.56 -0.61
CA PHE A 669 -39.30 12.12 -1.55
C PHE A 669 -38.24 13.21 -1.76
N ASN A 670 -36.95 12.81 -1.62
CA ASN A 670 -35.83 13.67 -1.92
C ASN A 670 -34.84 12.92 -2.81
N TRP A 671 -34.30 13.63 -3.81
CA TRP A 671 -33.21 13.15 -4.66
C TRP A 671 -32.11 14.19 -4.70
N ASN A 672 -30.91 13.79 -4.24
CA ASN A 672 -29.70 14.59 -4.27
C ASN A 672 -28.64 13.92 -5.16
N THR A 673 -27.85 14.75 -5.83
CA THR A 673 -26.70 14.27 -6.63
C THR A 673 -25.45 15.06 -6.21
N ASP A 674 -24.36 14.34 -5.98
CA ASP A 674 -23.03 14.89 -5.74
C ASP A 674 -22.10 14.44 -6.86
N PHE A 675 -21.43 15.38 -7.51
CA PHE A 675 -20.42 15.13 -8.54
C PHE A 675 -19.12 15.80 -8.18
N ILE A 676 -18.04 15.02 -8.21
CA ILE A 676 -16.68 15.49 -7.92
C ILE A 676 -15.83 15.20 -9.15
N PHE A 677 -15.04 16.17 -9.56
CA PHE A 677 -14.07 16.06 -10.63
C PHE A 677 -12.77 16.75 -10.20
N SER A 678 -11.65 16.10 -10.45
CA SER A 678 -10.33 16.65 -10.26
C SER A 678 -9.45 16.32 -11.45
N ASN A 679 -8.76 17.33 -11.97
CA ASN A 679 -7.70 17.15 -12.96
C ASN A 679 -6.40 17.74 -12.40
N ALA A 680 -5.34 16.94 -12.37
CA ALA A 680 -4.03 17.33 -11.86
C ALA A 680 -2.91 16.88 -12.81
N LYS A 681 -1.93 17.77 -13.05
CA LYS A 681 -0.73 17.45 -13.82
C LYS A 681 0.50 17.92 -13.07
N ASN A 682 1.57 17.14 -13.15
CA ASN A 682 2.86 17.50 -12.60
C ASN A 682 3.98 17.28 -13.62
N GLU A 683 5.11 17.95 -13.40
CA GLU A 683 6.31 17.88 -14.26
C GLU A 683 7.54 18.14 -13.40
N VAL A 684 8.55 17.31 -13.54
CA VAL A 684 9.89 17.51 -12.95
C VAL A 684 10.60 18.62 -13.72
N THR A 685 10.92 19.71 -13.05
CA THR A 685 11.56 20.88 -13.67
C THR A 685 13.07 20.85 -13.57
N ASP A 686 13.60 20.27 -12.49
CA ASP A 686 15.03 20.10 -12.25
C ASP A 686 15.28 18.77 -11.54
N LEU A 687 16.33 18.06 -11.95
CA LEU A 687 16.74 16.79 -11.35
C LEU A 687 18.25 16.63 -11.53
N LYS A 688 18.98 16.55 -10.42
CA LYS A 688 20.47 16.49 -10.44
C LYS A 688 21.03 15.11 -10.80
N GLN A 689 20.18 14.10 -10.93
CA GLN A 689 20.59 12.74 -11.26
C GLN A 689 19.77 12.22 -12.44
N ASN A 690 20.44 11.60 -13.41
CA ASN A 690 19.75 10.94 -14.53
C ASN A 690 19.36 9.52 -14.13
N ALA A 691 18.11 9.17 -14.41
CA ALA A 691 17.61 7.80 -14.30
C ALA A 691 18.24 6.91 -15.38
N ASN A 692 18.47 5.64 -15.05
CA ASN A 692 18.84 4.62 -16.03
C ASN A 692 17.61 4.02 -16.75
N VAL A 693 17.87 3.24 -17.79
CA VAL A 693 16.81 2.53 -18.54
C VAL A 693 15.94 1.70 -17.60
N MET A 694 16.54 0.92 -16.70
CA MET A 694 15.86 0.02 -15.78
C MET A 694 14.87 0.76 -14.85
N GLU A 695 15.28 1.90 -14.31
CA GLU A 695 14.43 2.76 -13.48
C GLU A 695 13.24 3.32 -14.27
N LEU A 696 13.48 3.77 -15.52
CA LEU A 696 12.45 4.39 -16.37
C LEU A 696 11.39 3.40 -16.89
N ILE A 697 11.77 2.16 -17.15
CA ILE A 697 10.84 1.11 -17.66
C ILE A 697 10.11 0.38 -16.53
N SER A 698 10.49 0.59 -15.27
CA SER A 698 9.83 -0.01 -14.10
C SER A 698 8.35 0.36 -14.04
N GLY A 699 7.50 -0.60 -13.68
CA GLY A 699 6.05 -0.42 -13.60
C GLY A 699 5.58 0.68 -12.65
N ASN A 700 6.40 1.03 -11.65
CA ASN A 700 6.10 2.12 -10.71
C ASN A 700 6.28 3.53 -11.33
N GLY A 701 6.91 3.62 -12.52
CA GLY A 701 7.32 4.88 -13.10
C GLY A 701 8.50 5.51 -12.36
N PHE A 702 9.21 6.41 -13.01
CA PHE A 702 10.37 7.07 -12.41
C PHE A 702 10.49 8.53 -12.88
N ALA A 703 11.16 9.36 -12.05
CA ALA A 703 11.35 10.77 -12.34
C ALA A 703 12.37 11.00 -13.47
N LYS A 704 11.97 11.78 -14.47
CA LYS A 704 12.83 12.28 -15.53
C LYS A 704 12.50 13.74 -15.80
N GLN A 705 13.51 14.59 -15.95
CA GLN A 705 13.29 16.02 -16.20
C GLN A 705 12.44 16.25 -17.46
N GLY A 706 11.44 17.13 -17.36
CA GLY A 706 10.48 17.44 -18.42
C GLY A 706 9.27 16.47 -18.47
N TYR A 707 9.21 15.48 -17.59
CA TYR A 707 8.14 14.49 -17.51
C TYR A 707 7.49 14.46 -16.11
N PRO A 708 6.34 13.80 -15.95
CA PRO A 708 5.75 13.57 -14.62
C PRO A 708 6.73 12.86 -13.67
N VAL A 709 6.55 13.07 -12.36
CA VAL A 709 7.38 12.47 -11.31
C VAL A 709 7.43 10.94 -11.41
N ARG A 710 6.30 10.33 -11.78
CA ARG A 710 6.18 8.90 -12.03
C ARG A 710 5.84 8.66 -13.49
N GLY A 711 6.76 9.04 -14.39
CA GLY A 711 6.66 8.80 -15.81
C GLY A 711 7.04 7.36 -16.16
N LEU A 712 6.23 6.70 -16.98
CA LEU A 712 6.49 5.37 -17.48
C LEU A 712 7.02 5.42 -18.90
N PHE A 713 8.12 4.72 -19.14
CA PHE A 713 8.75 4.63 -20.44
C PHE A 713 8.80 3.17 -20.89
N SER A 714 8.88 2.95 -22.18
CA SER A 714 8.95 1.63 -22.80
C SER A 714 10.09 1.52 -23.78
N ILE A 715 10.63 0.31 -23.91
CA ILE A 715 11.55 -0.06 -24.97
C ILE A 715 10.76 -0.17 -26.28
N PRO A 716 11.14 0.50 -27.37
CA PRO A 716 10.42 0.41 -28.64
C PRO A 716 10.49 -1.01 -29.21
N PHE A 717 9.34 -1.62 -29.42
CA PHE A 717 9.20 -2.93 -30.05
C PHE A 717 9.04 -2.74 -31.57
N VAL A 718 9.78 -3.51 -32.35
CA VAL A 718 9.77 -3.48 -33.82
C VAL A 718 8.85 -4.57 -34.38
N GLY A 719 8.89 -5.75 -33.79
CA GLY A 719 8.18 -6.94 -34.25
C GLY A 719 8.89 -8.22 -33.78
N LEU A 720 8.46 -9.33 -34.35
CA LEU A 720 9.14 -10.62 -34.16
C LEU A 720 10.01 -10.90 -35.37
N ASP A 721 11.13 -11.58 -35.19
CA ASP A 721 11.93 -12.09 -36.28
C ASP A 721 11.31 -13.39 -36.88
N LYS A 722 11.98 -13.96 -37.91
CA LYS A 722 11.53 -15.19 -38.57
C LYS A 722 11.44 -16.43 -37.65
N ASP A 723 12.03 -16.39 -36.47
CA ASP A 723 12.05 -17.46 -35.47
C ASP A 723 11.11 -17.12 -34.28
N GLY A 724 10.35 -16.02 -34.39
CA GLY A 724 9.41 -15.57 -33.37
C GLY A 724 10.06 -14.91 -32.16
N ILE A 725 11.31 -14.47 -32.27
CA ILE A 725 12.07 -13.80 -31.22
C ILE A 725 11.75 -12.30 -31.26
N PRO A 726 11.50 -11.64 -30.12
CA PRO A 726 11.28 -10.19 -30.08
C PRO A 726 12.46 -9.38 -30.59
N VAL A 727 12.18 -8.38 -31.41
CA VAL A 727 13.14 -7.39 -31.90
C VAL A 727 12.76 -6.01 -31.35
N ILE A 728 13.73 -5.34 -30.74
CA ILE A 728 13.56 -4.03 -30.10
C ILE A 728 14.59 -3.02 -30.65
N ILE A 729 14.37 -1.75 -30.37
CA ILE A 729 15.40 -0.70 -30.62
C ILE A 729 16.19 -0.49 -29.34
N ASN A 730 17.53 -0.58 -29.45
CA ASN A 730 18.44 -0.33 -28.34
C ASN A 730 18.86 1.14 -28.21
N GLU A 731 19.73 1.44 -27.23
CA GLU A 731 20.25 2.79 -26.96
C GLU A 731 21.14 3.37 -28.08
N LYS A 732 21.57 2.55 -29.03
CA LYS A 732 22.33 2.95 -30.24
C LYS A 732 21.42 3.29 -31.41
N GLY A 733 20.08 3.03 -31.27
CA GLY A 733 19.10 3.14 -32.33
C GLY A 733 19.07 1.96 -33.30
N GLU A 734 19.63 0.83 -32.90
CA GLU A 734 19.72 -0.38 -33.72
C GLU A 734 18.62 -1.36 -33.37
N ALA A 735 18.09 -2.06 -34.40
CA ALA A 735 17.17 -3.16 -34.22
C ALA A 735 17.92 -4.42 -33.78
N THR A 736 17.62 -4.93 -32.62
CA THR A 736 18.34 -6.08 -32.02
C THR A 736 17.42 -6.92 -31.16
N SER A 737 17.82 -8.17 -30.88
CA SER A 737 17.15 -9.06 -29.95
C SER A 737 17.87 -9.18 -28.60
N THR A 738 19.18 -8.90 -28.53
CA THR A 738 19.99 -9.20 -27.34
C THR A 738 20.83 -8.04 -26.83
N ASP A 739 21.22 -7.11 -27.71
CA ASP A 739 22.15 -6.00 -27.38
C ASP A 739 21.38 -4.81 -26.83
N ILE A 740 21.09 -4.81 -25.53
CA ILE A 740 20.48 -3.70 -24.79
C ILE A 740 21.20 -3.48 -23.46
N ASN A 741 21.51 -2.21 -23.15
CA ASN A 741 22.09 -1.84 -21.88
C ASN A 741 21.01 -1.28 -20.93
N PHE A 742 20.48 -2.10 -20.02
CA PHE A 742 19.50 -1.70 -19.03
C PHE A 742 20.02 -0.68 -18.00
N GLN A 743 21.35 -0.56 -17.86
CA GLN A 743 21.95 0.39 -16.93
C GLN A 743 22.38 1.72 -17.58
N GLU A 744 22.11 1.89 -18.89
CA GLU A 744 22.39 3.12 -19.62
C GLU A 744 21.68 4.32 -18.98
N ARG A 745 22.42 5.41 -18.72
CA ARG A 745 21.92 6.63 -18.07
C ARG A 745 22.02 7.87 -18.95
N GLN A 746 22.95 7.92 -19.89
CA GLN A 746 23.23 9.11 -20.70
C GLN A 746 22.33 9.14 -21.94
N ASN A 747 22.17 8.00 -22.59
CA ASN A 747 21.38 7.86 -23.81
C ASN A 747 20.07 7.13 -23.58
N THR A 748 19.15 7.74 -22.81
CA THR A 748 17.79 7.19 -22.56
C THR A 748 16.75 7.79 -23.52
N GLY A 749 17.17 8.53 -24.54
CA GLY A 749 16.30 9.19 -25.51
C GLY A 749 15.57 8.25 -26.48
N PHE A 750 16.06 7.00 -26.63
CA PHE A 750 15.43 5.97 -27.47
C PHE A 750 14.14 5.43 -26.85
N LEU A 751 13.95 5.54 -25.54
CA LEU A 751 12.76 5.07 -24.85
C LEU A 751 11.53 5.91 -25.23
N LYS A 752 10.43 5.24 -25.47
CA LYS A 752 9.13 5.90 -25.70
C LYS A 752 8.46 6.23 -24.37
N TYR A 753 8.07 7.48 -24.19
CA TYR A 753 7.23 7.89 -23.08
C TYR A 753 5.78 7.43 -23.30
N GLU A 754 5.19 6.68 -22.37
CA GLU A 754 3.84 6.11 -22.46
C GLU A 754 2.79 6.93 -21.70
N GLY A 755 3.18 7.56 -20.60
CA GLY A 755 2.29 8.35 -19.75
C GLY A 755 2.68 8.33 -18.29
N PRO A 756 1.95 9.02 -17.42
CA PRO A 756 2.12 8.91 -15.97
C PRO A 756 1.53 7.60 -15.45
N THR A 757 2.10 7.05 -14.39
CA THR A 757 1.49 5.93 -13.65
C THR A 757 0.41 6.39 -12.68
N ASP A 758 0.44 7.66 -12.27
CA ASP A 758 -0.60 8.27 -11.44
C ASP A 758 -1.73 8.83 -12.31
N PRO A 759 -3.00 8.65 -11.91
CA PRO A 759 -4.13 9.19 -12.66
C PRO A 759 -4.08 10.73 -12.70
N THR A 760 -4.40 11.30 -13.85
CA THR A 760 -4.50 12.76 -14.02
C THR A 760 -5.92 13.28 -13.82
N ILE A 761 -6.92 12.42 -13.96
CA ILE A 761 -8.34 12.75 -13.75
C ILE A 761 -8.92 11.73 -12.77
N THR A 762 -9.51 12.23 -11.69
CA THR A 762 -10.22 11.41 -10.70
C THR A 762 -11.53 12.07 -10.29
N GLY A 763 -12.48 11.25 -9.88
CA GLY A 763 -13.72 11.81 -9.37
C GLY A 763 -14.75 10.76 -8.99
N SER A 764 -15.95 11.27 -8.69
CA SER A 764 -17.06 10.44 -8.29
C SER A 764 -18.42 11.03 -8.65
N LEU A 765 -19.42 10.17 -8.77
CA LEU A 765 -20.82 10.51 -8.92
C LEU A 765 -21.63 9.76 -7.87
N GLY A 766 -22.22 10.50 -6.94
CA GLY A 766 -23.13 10.00 -5.92
C GLY A 766 -24.57 10.41 -6.19
N ASN A 767 -25.51 9.49 -6.02
CA ASN A 767 -26.95 9.77 -6.02
C ASN A 767 -27.58 9.22 -4.76
N MET A 768 -28.31 10.05 -4.05
CA MET A 768 -29.05 9.66 -2.86
C MET A 768 -30.55 9.91 -3.07
N PHE A 769 -31.34 8.85 -2.92
CA PHE A 769 -32.79 8.90 -2.95
C PHE A 769 -33.34 8.59 -1.55
N SER A 770 -34.25 9.39 -1.05
CA SER A 770 -34.93 9.10 0.21
C SER A 770 -36.44 9.17 0.06
N TYR A 771 -37.15 8.17 0.60
CA TYR A 771 -38.59 8.07 0.58
C TYR A 771 -39.13 7.40 1.85
N LYS A 772 -39.91 8.14 2.66
CA LYS A 772 -40.61 7.61 3.85
C LYS A 772 -39.76 6.69 4.74
N GLY A 773 -38.56 7.10 5.10
CA GLY A 773 -37.64 6.31 5.94
C GLY A 773 -36.67 5.44 5.17
N PHE A 774 -36.91 5.14 3.89
CA PHE A 774 -35.91 4.50 3.02
C PHE A 774 -34.89 5.49 2.48
N ARG A 775 -33.63 5.08 2.43
CA ARG A 775 -32.54 5.82 1.80
C ARG A 775 -31.73 4.87 0.90
N LEU A 776 -31.70 5.17 -0.39
CA LEU A 776 -30.91 4.46 -1.40
C LEU A 776 -29.74 5.34 -1.82
N ASN A 777 -28.52 4.83 -1.71
CA ASN A 777 -27.31 5.46 -2.22
C ASN A 777 -26.75 4.64 -3.39
N LEU A 778 -26.33 5.36 -4.43
CA LEU A 778 -25.56 4.85 -5.55
C LEU A 778 -24.29 5.68 -5.67
N PHE A 779 -23.12 5.05 -5.60
CA PHE A 779 -21.84 5.74 -5.63
C PHE A 779 -20.91 5.12 -6.66
N ILE A 780 -20.52 5.92 -7.65
CA ILE A 780 -19.63 5.55 -8.74
C ILE A 780 -18.34 6.35 -8.60
N THR A 781 -17.20 5.70 -8.78
CA THR A 781 -15.89 6.34 -8.86
C THR A 781 -15.28 6.13 -10.24
N TYR A 782 -14.47 7.08 -10.67
CA TYR A 782 -13.74 6.99 -11.92
C TYR A 782 -12.32 7.55 -11.79
N SER A 783 -11.43 7.01 -12.61
CA SER A 783 -10.03 7.40 -12.67
C SER A 783 -9.54 7.25 -14.11
N PHE A 784 -8.85 8.27 -14.66
CA PHE A 784 -8.39 8.30 -16.03
C PHE A 784 -7.02 8.97 -16.16
N GLY A 785 -6.37 8.68 -17.30
CA GLY A 785 -5.18 9.38 -17.76
C GLY A 785 -3.88 8.86 -17.20
N ASN A 786 -3.86 7.63 -16.70
CA ASN A 786 -2.66 6.91 -16.32
C ASN A 786 -2.44 5.67 -17.19
N VAL A 787 -1.22 5.15 -17.16
CA VAL A 787 -0.84 3.93 -17.85
C VAL A 787 -0.28 2.91 -16.86
N ILE A 788 -0.43 1.63 -17.20
CA ILE A 788 0.00 0.50 -16.40
C ILE A 788 0.94 -0.38 -17.24
N ARG A 789 2.08 -0.77 -16.66
CA ARG A 789 2.93 -1.83 -17.20
C ARG A 789 2.29 -3.18 -16.92
N LEU A 790 2.05 -3.97 -17.96
CA LEU A 790 1.56 -5.33 -17.81
C LEU A 790 2.63 -6.21 -17.16
N ASN A 791 2.20 -7.22 -16.42
CA ASN A 791 3.11 -8.14 -15.73
C ASN A 791 4.08 -8.80 -16.71
N PRO A 792 5.35 -9.02 -16.31
CA PRO A 792 6.36 -9.67 -17.12
C PRO A 792 6.13 -11.20 -17.17
N VAL A 793 5.23 -11.63 -18.03
CA VAL A 793 4.79 -13.03 -18.16
C VAL A 793 5.47 -13.78 -19.30
N PHE A 794 6.09 -13.08 -20.25
CA PHE A 794 6.75 -13.72 -21.39
C PHE A 794 8.19 -14.09 -21.05
N LYS A 795 8.56 -15.33 -21.40
CA LYS A 795 9.88 -15.92 -21.10
C LYS A 795 10.39 -16.65 -22.32
N ALA A 796 11.70 -16.84 -22.38
CA ALA A 796 12.32 -17.69 -23.39
C ALA A 796 11.84 -19.16 -23.25
N TYR A 797 11.57 -19.59 -22.03
CA TYR A 797 10.98 -20.90 -21.70
C TYR A 797 10.06 -20.77 -20.49
N TYR A 798 9.22 -21.79 -20.25
CA TYR A 798 8.22 -21.79 -19.19
C TYR A 798 8.33 -23.05 -18.33
N SER A 799 7.84 -22.96 -17.09
CA SER A 799 7.63 -24.11 -16.21
C SER A 799 6.18 -24.62 -16.37
N ASP A 800 5.96 -25.90 -16.16
CA ASP A 800 4.63 -26.50 -16.11
C ASP A 800 3.90 -26.28 -14.76
N LEU A 801 4.49 -25.44 -13.88
CA LEU A 801 3.84 -24.93 -12.67
C LEU A 801 3.05 -23.65 -12.92
N THR A 802 3.46 -22.82 -13.88
CA THR A 802 2.96 -21.43 -14.00
C THR A 802 1.73 -21.33 -14.89
N ALA A 803 0.78 -20.48 -14.49
CA ALA A 803 -0.35 -20.09 -15.32
C ALA A 803 0.09 -19.23 -16.51
N MET A 804 -0.69 -19.27 -17.57
CA MET A 804 -0.48 -18.45 -18.76
C MET A 804 -1.76 -17.68 -19.11
N THR A 805 -1.60 -16.45 -19.60
CA THR A 805 -2.71 -15.65 -20.12
C THR A 805 -3.24 -16.21 -21.44
N ARG A 806 -4.51 -15.97 -21.73
CA ARG A 806 -5.12 -16.45 -22.99
C ARG A 806 -4.52 -15.82 -24.24
N GLU A 807 -3.89 -14.65 -24.14
CA GLU A 807 -3.18 -14.03 -25.28
C GLU A 807 -2.06 -14.93 -25.81
N PHE A 808 -1.52 -15.80 -24.96
CA PHE A 808 -0.49 -16.76 -25.32
C PHE A 808 -0.95 -17.82 -26.37
N LYS A 809 -2.25 -17.95 -26.58
CA LYS A 809 -2.81 -18.76 -27.69
C LYS A 809 -2.41 -18.21 -29.06
N ASN A 810 -2.18 -16.92 -29.15
CA ASN A 810 -1.84 -16.20 -30.37
C ASN A 810 -0.32 -16.11 -30.58
N ARG A 811 0.48 -16.86 -29.83
CA ARG A 811 1.94 -16.85 -29.97
C ARG A 811 2.40 -17.30 -31.36
N TRP A 812 3.54 -16.82 -31.75
CA TRP A 812 4.21 -17.30 -32.95
C TRP A 812 4.51 -18.80 -32.83
N THR A 813 4.15 -19.57 -33.84
CA THR A 813 4.35 -21.04 -33.88
C THR A 813 5.06 -21.52 -35.15
N LEU A 814 4.84 -20.84 -36.27
CA LEU A 814 5.40 -21.21 -37.58
C LEU A 814 5.96 -19.99 -38.32
N PRO A 815 6.99 -20.15 -39.15
CA PRO A 815 7.51 -19.08 -40.00
C PRO A 815 6.39 -18.41 -40.84
N GLY A 816 6.34 -17.09 -40.81
CA GLY A 816 5.27 -16.30 -41.42
C GLY A 816 4.23 -15.77 -40.39
N ASP A 817 4.24 -16.29 -39.16
CA ASP A 817 3.36 -15.80 -38.09
C ASP A 817 3.81 -14.43 -37.56
N GLU A 818 5.09 -14.07 -37.73
CA GLU A 818 5.62 -12.74 -37.39
C GLU A 818 4.88 -11.59 -38.09
N ALA A 819 4.21 -11.86 -39.21
CA ALA A 819 3.35 -10.89 -39.87
C ALA A 819 1.93 -10.81 -39.30
N LYS A 820 1.55 -11.72 -38.38
CA LYS A 820 0.19 -11.89 -37.87
C LYS A 820 0.06 -11.69 -36.38
N THR A 821 1.15 -11.85 -35.63
CA THR A 821 1.15 -11.74 -34.17
C THR A 821 2.38 -11.00 -33.65
N ASN A 822 2.20 -10.32 -32.50
CA ASN A 822 3.28 -9.73 -31.74
C ASN A 822 3.61 -10.58 -30.49
N VAL A 823 2.98 -11.73 -30.31
CA VAL A 823 3.21 -12.61 -29.17
C VAL A 823 4.39 -13.56 -29.45
N PRO A 824 5.46 -13.51 -28.64
CA PRO A 824 6.68 -14.28 -28.89
C PRO A 824 6.49 -15.80 -28.91
N ALA A 825 7.40 -16.48 -29.61
CA ALA A 825 7.49 -17.93 -29.62
C ALA A 825 8.00 -18.49 -28.29
N ILE A 826 7.69 -19.74 -27.96
CA ILE A 826 8.46 -20.55 -27.03
C ILE A 826 9.70 -21.04 -27.78
N LEU A 827 10.90 -20.72 -27.29
CA LEU A 827 12.15 -21.21 -27.89
C LEU A 827 12.27 -22.72 -27.69
N SER A 828 12.99 -23.40 -28.60
CA SER A 828 13.42 -24.78 -28.35
C SER A 828 14.58 -24.76 -27.35
N LYS A 829 14.72 -25.83 -26.56
CA LYS A 829 15.86 -26.03 -25.65
C LYS A 829 17.19 -25.89 -26.37
N ARG A 830 17.27 -26.44 -27.60
CA ARG A 830 18.46 -26.31 -28.43
C ARG A 830 18.83 -24.88 -28.79
N MET A 831 17.85 -24.06 -29.14
CA MET A 831 18.09 -22.62 -29.45
C MET A 831 18.55 -21.89 -28.20
N TYR A 832 17.89 -22.11 -27.09
CA TYR A 832 18.28 -21.48 -25.82
C TYR A 832 19.69 -21.87 -25.38
N ASP A 833 20.04 -23.14 -25.40
CA ASP A 833 21.38 -23.63 -25.03
C ASP A 833 22.49 -23.14 -25.98
N SER A 834 22.14 -22.83 -27.24
CA SER A 834 23.09 -22.26 -28.18
C SER A 834 23.35 -20.76 -27.96
N ASN A 835 22.38 -20.05 -27.36
CA ASN A 835 22.48 -18.64 -27.04
C ASN A 835 21.54 -18.25 -25.87
N GLU A 836 22.03 -18.31 -24.64
CA GLU A 836 21.26 -17.94 -23.44
C GLU A 836 20.89 -16.46 -23.37
N ASP A 837 21.56 -15.59 -24.14
CA ASP A 837 21.26 -14.16 -24.18
C ASP A 837 19.89 -13.86 -24.82
N LEU A 838 19.28 -14.84 -25.50
CA LEU A 838 17.92 -14.72 -25.99
C LEU A 838 16.91 -14.42 -24.88
N LYS A 839 17.20 -14.76 -23.63
CA LYS A 839 16.40 -14.34 -22.47
C LYS A 839 16.23 -12.82 -22.40
N TYR A 840 17.22 -12.05 -22.83
CA TYR A 840 17.16 -10.58 -22.82
C TYR A 840 16.14 -10.03 -23.83
N ALA A 841 15.91 -10.72 -24.96
CA ALA A 841 14.87 -10.34 -25.92
C ALA A 841 13.48 -10.39 -25.28
N TYR A 842 13.18 -11.47 -24.54
CA TYR A 842 11.90 -11.66 -23.86
C TYR A 842 11.74 -10.68 -22.69
N ASN A 843 12.84 -10.42 -21.98
CA ASN A 843 12.84 -9.39 -20.94
C ASN A 843 12.55 -8.00 -21.52
N ALA A 844 13.24 -7.63 -22.58
CA ALA A 844 12.99 -6.36 -23.26
C ALA A 844 11.55 -6.27 -23.79
N TYR A 845 10.98 -7.37 -24.29
CA TYR A 845 9.58 -7.45 -24.72
C TYR A 845 8.61 -7.16 -23.56
N ASN A 846 8.84 -7.73 -22.37
CA ASN A 846 8.01 -7.49 -21.18
C ASN A 846 7.99 -6.02 -20.79
N TYR A 847 9.02 -5.26 -21.13
CA TYR A 847 9.14 -3.82 -20.86
C TYR A 847 9.00 -2.94 -22.11
N SER A 848 8.48 -3.53 -23.19
CA SER A 848 8.28 -2.84 -24.46
C SER A 848 6.96 -2.06 -24.55
N THR A 849 6.80 -1.36 -25.66
CA THR A 849 5.58 -0.63 -26.04
C THR A 849 4.35 -1.53 -26.19
N GLU A 850 4.51 -2.84 -26.41
CA GLU A 850 3.41 -3.80 -26.48
C GLU A 850 2.79 -4.10 -25.10
N ARG A 851 3.56 -3.90 -24.04
CA ARG A 851 3.22 -4.31 -22.68
C ARG A 851 2.69 -3.13 -21.85
N ILE A 852 1.85 -2.30 -22.46
CA ILE A 852 1.20 -1.14 -21.83
C ILE A 852 -0.32 -1.27 -21.96
N ALA A 853 -1.00 -1.04 -20.86
CA ALA A 853 -2.44 -0.89 -20.77
C ALA A 853 -2.80 0.50 -20.23
N LYS A 854 -4.02 0.97 -20.49
CA LYS A 854 -4.57 2.14 -19.80
C LYS A 854 -4.98 1.75 -18.38
N GLY A 855 -4.67 2.62 -17.42
CA GLY A 855 -5.13 2.48 -16.04
C GLY A 855 -6.53 3.05 -15.80
N ASP A 856 -7.20 3.45 -16.86
CA ASP A 856 -8.51 4.08 -16.84
C ASP A 856 -9.58 3.10 -16.34
N PHE A 857 -10.44 3.55 -15.42
CA PHE A 857 -11.57 2.75 -14.98
C PHE A 857 -12.78 3.59 -14.54
N ILE A 858 -13.95 2.94 -14.57
CA ILE A 858 -15.19 3.40 -13.91
C ILE A 858 -15.69 2.22 -13.08
N ARG A 859 -15.98 2.47 -11.79
CA ARG A 859 -16.36 1.45 -10.81
C ARG A 859 -17.67 1.80 -10.12
N LEU A 860 -18.58 0.83 -10.01
CA LEU A 860 -19.68 0.91 -9.05
C LEU A 860 -19.12 0.60 -7.67
N LYS A 861 -18.83 1.69 -6.92
CA LYS A 861 -18.14 1.62 -5.63
C LYS A 861 -19.06 1.16 -4.51
N GLU A 862 -20.28 1.69 -4.47
CA GLU A 862 -21.26 1.37 -3.44
C GLU A 862 -22.68 1.46 -3.99
N ILE A 863 -23.52 0.52 -3.55
CA ILE A 863 -24.96 0.61 -3.52
C ILE A 863 -25.44 0.25 -2.11
N SER A 864 -26.24 1.11 -1.50
CA SER A 864 -26.77 0.82 -0.16
C SER A 864 -28.22 1.25 -0.03
N LEU A 865 -28.98 0.44 0.69
CA LEU A 865 -30.38 0.70 1.07
C LEU A 865 -30.48 0.68 2.59
N ALA A 866 -30.88 1.80 3.17
CA ALA A 866 -31.14 1.91 4.60
C ALA A 866 -32.64 2.17 4.87
N TYR A 867 -33.15 1.65 5.97
CA TYR A 867 -34.50 1.91 6.46
C TYR A 867 -34.47 2.33 7.91
N ASP A 868 -35.00 3.51 8.18
CA ASP A 868 -35.19 4.03 9.53
C ASP A 868 -36.64 3.70 9.99
N PHE A 869 -36.76 2.89 11.03
CA PHE A 869 -38.05 2.42 11.50
C PHE A 869 -38.84 3.57 12.15
N PRO A 870 -40.15 3.67 11.86
CA PRO A 870 -41.03 4.68 12.47
C PRO A 870 -41.08 4.58 13.99
N LYS A 871 -41.14 5.72 14.68
CA LYS A 871 -41.25 5.77 16.14
C LYS A 871 -42.43 4.93 16.71
N ALA A 872 -43.55 4.87 15.98
CA ALA A 872 -44.70 4.07 16.36
C ALA A 872 -44.40 2.58 16.50
N TRP A 873 -43.47 2.03 15.77
CA TRP A 873 -43.09 0.62 15.82
C TRP A 873 -42.07 0.32 16.90
N ILE A 874 -41.17 1.28 17.19
CA ILE A 874 -40.03 1.07 18.10
C ILE A 874 -40.33 1.48 19.55
N ASN A 875 -41.24 2.42 19.78
CA ASN A 875 -41.59 2.88 21.13
C ASN A 875 -42.09 1.75 22.06
N PRO A 876 -42.92 0.77 21.60
CA PRO A 876 -43.29 -0.36 22.43
C PRO A 876 -42.10 -1.22 22.90
N LEU A 877 -41.02 -1.20 22.13
CA LEU A 877 -39.77 -1.90 22.45
C LEU A 877 -38.82 -1.06 23.32
N LYS A 878 -39.25 0.15 23.75
CA LYS A 878 -38.44 1.13 24.50
C LYS A 878 -37.17 1.55 23.74
N LEU A 879 -37.17 1.50 22.42
CA LEU A 879 -36.08 1.94 21.58
C LEU A 879 -36.26 3.42 21.18
N THR A 880 -35.20 4.18 21.22
CA THR A 880 -35.17 5.57 20.76
C THR A 880 -34.96 5.65 19.24
N ASP A 881 -34.23 4.73 18.64
CA ASP A 881 -34.08 4.56 17.21
C ASP A 881 -33.73 3.10 16.85
N LEU A 882 -34.08 2.75 15.63
CA LEU A 882 -33.77 1.48 15.00
C LEU A 882 -33.57 1.75 13.51
N SER A 883 -32.44 1.31 12.97
CA SER A 883 -32.20 1.33 11.53
C SER A 883 -31.52 0.06 11.06
N LEU A 884 -31.87 -0.35 9.84
CA LEU A 884 -31.25 -1.47 9.13
C LEU A 884 -30.70 -0.94 7.81
N LYS A 885 -29.43 -1.22 7.53
CA LYS A 885 -28.76 -0.89 6.26
C LYS A 885 -28.23 -2.15 5.62
N VAL A 886 -28.50 -2.34 4.34
CA VAL A 886 -27.86 -3.33 3.48
C VAL A 886 -27.01 -2.61 2.47
N GLN A 887 -25.77 -3.02 2.33
CA GLN A 887 -24.78 -2.36 1.49
C GLN A 887 -23.99 -3.37 0.70
N ALA A 888 -23.76 -3.08 -0.57
CA ALA A 888 -22.83 -3.81 -1.42
C ALA A 888 -21.74 -2.87 -1.90
N THR A 889 -20.47 -3.30 -1.83
CA THR A 889 -19.33 -2.48 -2.23
C THR A 889 -18.43 -3.19 -3.23
N ASN A 890 -17.77 -2.42 -4.08
CA ASN A 890 -16.87 -2.89 -5.14
C ASN A 890 -17.49 -3.95 -6.06
N LEU A 891 -18.77 -3.79 -6.43
CA LEU A 891 -19.52 -4.81 -7.14
C LEU A 891 -18.89 -5.19 -8.48
N PHE A 892 -18.53 -4.21 -9.30
CA PHE A 892 -17.88 -4.44 -10.59
C PHE A 892 -17.27 -3.17 -11.17
N LEU A 893 -16.34 -3.37 -12.10
CA LEU A 893 -15.84 -2.34 -13.00
C LEU A 893 -16.84 -2.19 -14.15
N ILE A 894 -17.36 -0.97 -14.34
CA ILE A 894 -18.21 -0.62 -15.46
C ILE A 894 -17.35 -0.50 -16.73
N TYR A 895 -16.12 -0.02 -16.55
CA TYR A 895 -15.12 0.11 -17.58
C TYR A 895 -13.73 -0.13 -17.02
N ALA A 896 -12.89 -0.86 -17.74
CA ALA A 896 -11.45 -1.00 -17.58
C ALA A 896 -10.85 -1.47 -18.92
N ASP A 897 -9.52 -1.35 -19.09
CA ASP A 897 -8.83 -1.80 -20.30
C ASP A 897 -8.78 -3.35 -20.33
N ASP A 898 -9.19 -3.95 -21.44
CA ASP A 898 -9.18 -5.41 -21.64
C ASP A 898 -7.77 -6.02 -21.54
N LYS A 899 -6.72 -5.26 -21.84
CA LYS A 899 -5.31 -5.68 -21.68
C LYS A 899 -4.93 -6.00 -20.24
N LEU A 900 -5.69 -5.54 -19.25
CA LEU A 900 -5.46 -5.86 -17.83
C LEU A 900 -5.84 -7.30 -17.46
N ASN A 901 -6.36 -8.08 -18.41
CA ASN A 901 -6.74 -9.48 -18.20
C ASN A 901 -7.72 -9.71 -17.04
N GLY A 902 -8.62 -8.74 -16.80
CA GLY A 902 -9.60 -8.79 -15.72
C GLY A 902 -9.05 -8.39 -14.34
N GLN A 903 -7.76 -8.07 -14.24
CA GLN A 903 -7.19 -7.58 -12.98
C GLN A 903 -7.63 -6.15 -12.69
N ASP A 904 -7.76 -5.85 -11.41
CA ASP A 904 -8.19 -4.53 -10.96
C ASP A 904 -7.08 -3.49 -11.20
N PRO A 905 -7.33 -2.41 -11.95
CA PRO A 905 -6.32 -1.39 -12.26
C PRO A 905 -5.76 -0.68 -11.01
N GLU A 906 -6.52 -0.57 -9.91
CA GLU A 906 -6.03 0.04 -8.67
C GLU A 906 -4.99 -0.85 -7.95
N PHE A 907 -4.98 -2.15 -8.19
CA PHE A 907 -4.12 -3.13 -7.52
C PHE A 907 -3.16 -3.85 -8.47
N PHE A 908 -3.14 -3.49 -9.73
CA PHE A 908 -2.37 -4.19 -10.76
C PHE A 908 -0.86 -4.14 -10.49
N ASN A 909 -0.33 -2.97 -10.14
CA ASN A 909 1.10 -2.76 -9.92
C ASN A 909 1.63 -3.41 -8.62
N ALA A 910 0.78 -3.95 -7.78
CA ALA A 910 1.19 -4.72 -6.61
C ALA A 910 1.80 -6.10 -6.95
N GLY A 911 2.04 -6.37 -8.23
CA GLY A 911 2.64 -7.63 -8.69
C GLY A 911 1.80 -8.87 -8.39
N GLY A 912 0.51 -8.71 -8.11
CA GLY A 912 -0.38 -9.77 -7.64
C GLY A 912 -0.14 -10.18 -6.18
N VAL A 913 0.69 -9.46 -5.44
CA VAL A 913 0.99 -9.74 -4.02
C VAL A 913 -0.09 -9.12 -3.12
N ALA A 914 -0.48 -7.87 -3.37
CA ALA A 914 -1.60 -7.26 -2.66
C ALA A 914 -2.93 -7.77 -3.22
N SER A 915 -3.84 -8.16 -2.33
CA SER A 915 -5.18 -8.57 -2.72
C SER A 915 -6.05 -7.34 -3.01
N PRO A 916 -6.80 -7.30 -4.11
CA PRO A 916 -7.75 -6.21 -4.36
C PRO A 916 -8.86 -6.21 -3.31
N VAL A 917 -9.51 -5.06 -3.15
CA VAL A 917 -10.67 -4.96 -2.25
C VAL A 917 -11.79 -5.86 -2.79
N PRO A 918 -12.25 -6.84 -2.01
CA PRO A 918 -13.22 -7.82 -2.48
C PRO A 918 -14.61 -7.19 -2.75
N ARG A 919 -15.38 -7.83 -3.60
CA ARG A 919 -16.83 -7.62 -3.67
C ARG A 919 -17.45 -8.08 -2.36
N GLN A 920 -18.15 -7.19 -1.65
CA GLN A 920 -18.66 -7.54 -0.33
C GLN A 920 -20.07 -7.02 -0.11
N PHE A 921 -20.81 -7.72 0.77
CA PHE A 921 -22.13 -7.35 1.25
C PHE A 921 -22.08 -7.14 2.76
N THR A 922 -22.62 -6.02 3.22
CA THR A 922 -22.66 -5.68 4.65
C THR A 922 -24.08 -5.41 5.07
N ILE A 923 -24.48 -5.99 6.19
CA ILE A 923 -25.73 -5.67 6.89
C ILE A 923 -25.35 -4.94 8.17
N THR A 924 -25.89 -3.75 8.37
CA THR A 924 -25.67 -2.94 9.59
C THR A 924 -26.99 -2.77 10.31
N LEU A 925 -27.04 -3.17 11.57
CA LEU A 925 -28.15 -2.95 12.50
C LEU A 925 -27.73 -1.91 13.52
N ARG A 926 -28.50 -0.85 13.68
CA ARG A 926 -28.30 0.17 14.72
C ARG A 926 -29.52 0.25 15.62
N LEU A 927 -29.26 0.21 16.92
CA LEU A 927 -30.26 0.32 17.99
C LEU A 927 -29.88 1.46 18.91
N GLY A 928 -30.85 2.28 19.30
CA GLY A 928 -30.73 3.25 20.40
C GLY A 928 -31.72 2.92 21.51
N LEU A 929 -31.22 2.91 22.76
CA LEU A 929 -31.98 2.69 23.98
C LEU A 929 -32.11 3.99 24.78
#